data_c47300f6ae8e5356332679bf9b6cadf9
#
_entry.id   c47300f6ae8e5356332679bf9b6cadf9
#
_cell.length_a   1.000
_cell.length_b   1.000
_cell.length_c   1.000
_cell.angle_alpha   90.00
_cell.angle_beta   90.00
_cell.angle_gamma   90.00
#
_symmetry.space_group_name_H-M   'P 1'
#
loop_
_entity.id
_entity.type
_entity.pdbx_description
1 polymer ?
#
loop_
_entity_poly.entity_id
_entity_poly.type
_entity_poly.pdbx_seq_one_letter_code
_entity_poly.pdbx_strand_id
1 'polypeptide(L)'
;MDYKFIVLLIGFAIVAIAGNQIAKVFQKLKFPLITGLIITGIIAGSSLLKFIPAKTLPELSFLNDLALAIIAFSAGSELYLKELRSRINSIKWMTIGQLTVTFVLSTVVIFYASDYIPFMAELSSNVKLIIAVLFGVIFVARSPSSAIAVINELRANGPFTKTSMGVTVVKDVLVIVLFAICFAVAKAVINGEELGFTFLLFLLIELVLSFALGIVLGKILQVPLSLKFKSYIKGMFVILLGFGAYVLAAFVKDHTETFFNHEIILEPLLICIIASFYVTNYTKNRIEFIGLLEKISPTIYIIFFTLTGASLSLQTLVEVFWIALALFALRLITMVLGGIFGVVAAKDDKKYTFISWMPYVTQAGVALGLTTIIAAEFPEWGYEFQTIIIAIIVINQLIGPPLFKYAINLVGESHLKHKTPEYDGVRDAVIFGLESQSIALAGSLKSHGWTPKIIAVTNEKVENTNDIQVACIKDISLKSIKSLHLENAEAIVCLMSDKENYDISELVYEHVGTKDIIVRYNGSRHFLDKFNELGVRIMDPSSAMINLLDHFVRSPNATSILLGLDTSQDSIDVEIRNQDIHGMTLRDLRFPTDVIVLSVVRKGQVIISHGYTRLRLGDIVTLVGTIQSLENVRFKLES
;
A
#
# COMPACT_ATOMS: atom_id res chain seq x y z
N MET A 1 38.56 -0.65 7.89
CA MET A 1 37.41 -1.41 7.35
C MET A 1 37.97 -2.63 6.64
N ASP A 2 37.67 -3.81 7.13
CA ASP A 2 38.25 -5.04 6.59
C ASP A 2 37.79 -5.27 5.15
N TYR A 3 38.71 -5.53 4.23
CA TYR A 3 38.40 -5.82 2.84
C TYR A 3 37.35 -6.94 2.70
N LYS A 4 37.39 -7.92 3.59
CA LYS A 4 36.41 -9.02 3.67
C LYS A 4 34.99 -8.52 3.92
N PHE A 5 34.82 -7.55 4.81
CA PHE A 5 33.52 -6.96 5.12
C PHE A 5 32.91 -6.20 3.94
N ILE A 6 33.75 -5.44 3.19
CA ILE A 6 33.30 -4.73 1.97
C ILE A 6 32.84 -5.74 0.91
N VAL A 7 33.61 -6.82 0.70
CA VAL A 7 33.26 -7.89 -0.25
C VAL A 7 31.94 -8.58 0.14
N LEU A 8 31.72 -8.81 1.45
CA LEU A 8 30.49 -9.38 1.97
C LEU A 8 29.29 -8.46 1.70
N LEU A 9 29.42 -7.16 1.96
CA LEU A 9 28.35 -6.18 1.69
C LEU A 9 28.00 -6.09 0.21
N ILE A 10 29.01 -6.08 -0.67
CA ILE A 10 28.79 -6.06 -2.13
C ILE A 10 28.11 -7.37 -2.58
N GLY A 11 28.58 -8.51 -2.09
CA GLY A 11 27.99 -9.81 -2.38
C GLY A 11 26.52 -9.88 -1.94
N PHE A 12 26.23 -9.43 -0.73
CA PHE A 12 24.86 -9.34 -0.22
C PHE A 12 23.99 -8.38 -1.07
N ALA A 13 24.51 -7.20 -1.44
CA ALA A 13 23.79 -6.25 -2.28
C ALA A 13 23.42 -6.84 -3.66
N ILE A 14 24.32 -7.61 -4.27
CA ILE A 14 24.04 -8.32 -5.54
C ILE A 14 22.90 -9.33 -5.35
N VAL A 15 22.94 -10.13 -4.28
CA VAL A 15 21.88 -11.09 -3.95
C VAL A 15 20.54 -10.38 -3.70
N ALA A 16 20.54 -9.27 -2.97
CA ALA A 16 19.34 -8.49 -2.70
C ALA A 16 18.72 -7.90 -3.98
N ILE A 17 19.55 -7.39 -4.91
CA ILE A 17 19.10 -6.88 -6.22
C ILE A 17 18.52 -8.02 -7.06
N ALA A 18 19.20 -9.18 -7.13
CA ALA A 18 18.70 -10.35 -7.83
C ALA A 18 17.38 -10.84 -7.21
N GLY A 19 17.30 -10.86 -5.86
CA GLY A 19 16.10 -11.19 -5.10
C GLY A 19 14.90 -10.31 -5.46
N ASN A 20 15.12 -9.02 -5.62
CA ASN A 20 14.06 -8.10 -6.05
C ASN A 20 13.53 -8.41 -7.46
N GLN A 21 14.40 -8.81 -8.40
CA GLN A 21 13.95 -9.19 -9.74
C GLN A 21 13.16 -10.51 -9.74
N ILE A 22 13.62 -11.49 -8.96
CA ILE A 22 12.91 -12.77 -8.78
C ILE A 22 11.56 -12.53 -8.10
N ALA A 23 11.52 -11.72 -7.03
CA ALA A 23 10.31 -11.39 -6.32
C ALA A 23 9.25 -10.70 -7.22
N LYS A 24 9.67 -9.87 -8.19
CA LYS A 24 8.76 -9.30 -9.21
C LYS A 24 8.15 -10.37 -10.13
N VAL A 25 8.87 -11.46 -10.41
CA VAL A 25 8.29 -12.60 -11.15
C VAL A 25 7.22 -13.29 -10.30
N PHE A 26 7.47 -13.47 -9.00
CA PHE A 26 6.46 -13.99 -8.08
C PHE A 26 5.20 -13.13 -8.02
N GLN A 27 5.35 -11.79 -8.03
CA GLN A 27 4.20 -10.88 -8.12
C GLN A 27 3.37 -11.07 -9.40
N LYS A 28 4.02 -11.27 -10.55
CA LYS A 28 3.31 -11.60 -11.81
C LYS A 28 2.52 -12.89 -11.71
N LEU A 29 3.00 -13.85 -10.93
CA LEU A 29 2.31 -15.11 -10.61
C LEU A 29 1.27 -14.96 -9.48
N LYS A 30 0.97 -13.72 -9.04
CA LYS A 30 0.04 -13.38 -7.95
C LYS A 30 0.50 -13.82 -6.55
N PHE A 31 1.77 -14.16 -6.36
CA PHE A 31 2.36 -14.40 -5.04
C PHE A 31 2.86 -13.11 -4.40
N PRO A 32 2.88 -12.99 -3.05
CA PRO A 32 3.44 -11.85 -2.36
C PRO A 32 4.93 -11.66 -2.66
N LEU A 33 5.38 -10.41 -2.82
CA LEU A 33 6.79 -10.06 -3.05
C LEU A 33 7.71 -10.60 -1.96
N ILE A 34 7.25 -10.56 -0.71
CA ILE A 34 7.98 -11.03 0.48
C ILE A 34 8.35 -12.51 0.33
N THR A 35 7.42 -13.34 -0.13
CA THR A 35 7.66 -14.77 -0.36
C THR A 35 8.80 -14.98 -1.35
N GLY A 36 8.83 -14.24 -2.45
CA GLY A 36 9.90 -14.31 -3.44
C GLY A 36 11.26 -13.89 -2.87
N LEU A 37 11.31 -12.88 -2.00
CA LEU A 37 12.54 -12.43 -1.34
C LEU A 37 13.08 -13.47 -0.36
N ILE A 38 12.21 -14.05 0.48
CA ILE A 38 12.60 -15.11 1.43
C ILE A 38 13.12 -16.34 0.66
N ILE A 39 12.42 -16.78 -0.39
CA ILE A 39 12.86 -17.92 -1.21
C ILE A 39 14.23 -17.64 -1.84
N THR A 40 14.43 -16.43 -2.39
CA THR A 40 15.74 -16.04 -2.94
C THR A 40 16.83 -16.07 -1.86
N GLY A 41 16.51 -15.58 -0.66
CA GLY A 41 17.39 -15.65 0.49
C GLY A 41 17.77 -17.09 0.83
N ILE A 42 16.80 -18.01 0.91
CA ILE A 42 17.04 -19.46 1.16
C ILE A 42 17.97 -20.04 0.09
N ILE A 43 17.73 -19.71 -1.19
CA ILE A 43 18.55 -20.21 -2.30
C ILE A 43 19.98 -19.68 -2.22
N ALA A 44 20.16 -18.38 -1.93
CA ALA A 44 21.47 -17.74 -1.85
C ALA A 44 22.19 -18.02 -0.51
N GLY A 45 21.45 -18.41 0.52
CA GLY A 45 21.93 -18.69 1.87
C GLY A 45 22.75 -19.97 1.99
N SER A 46 22.97 -20.35 3.24
CA SER A 46 23.81 -21.50 3.62
C SER A 46 23.29 -22.84 3.15
N SER A 47 21.99 -22.93 2.83
CA SER A 47 21.30 -24.18 2.51
C SER A 47 21.56 -24.70 1.09
N LEU A 48 21.65 -23.81 0.09
CA LEU A 48 21.76 -24.20 -1.33
C LEU A 48 23.05 -23.67 -1.99
N LEU A 49 23.08 -22.39 -2.39
CA LEU A 49 24.21 -21.85 -3.18
C LEU A 49 25.38 -21.36 -2.32
N LYS A 50 25.18 -21.17 -1.01
CA LYS A 50 26.21 -20.72 -0.05
C LYS A 50 26.89 -19.39 -0.41
N PHE A 51 26.20 -18.52 -1.16
CA PHE A 51 26.69 -17.18 -1.47
C PHE A 51 26.78 -16.30 -0.20
N ILE A 52 25.90 -16.57 0.78
CA ILE A 52 25.92 -15.97 2.11
C ILE A 52 26.12 -17.11 3.11
N PRO A 53 27.38 -17.39 3.53
CA PRO A 53 27.66 -18.45 4.50
C PRO A 53 27.09 -18.09 5.89
N ALA A 54 26.64 -19.09 6.66
CA ALA A 54 26.10 -18.89 8.01
C ALA A 54 27.05 -18.12 8.94
N LYS A 55 28.37 -18.32 8.80
CA LYS A 55 29.39 -17.65 9.60
C LYS A 55 29.48 -16.13 9.38
N THR A 56 28.96 -15.61 8.25
CA THR A 56 29.00 -14.19 7.90
C THR A 56 27.71 -13.46 8.26
N LEU A 57 26.66 -14.16 8.63
CA LEU A 57 25.37 -13.56 9.02
C LEU A 57 25.47 -12.61 10.22
N PRO A 58 26.25 -12.91 11.28
CA PRO A 58 26.44 -11.98 12.40
C PRO A 58 27.04 -10.63 11.98
N GLU A 59 27.91 -10.61 10.97
CA GLU A 59 28.51 -9.37 10.45
C GLU A 59 27.47 -8.47 9.73
N LEU A 60 26.34 -9.05 9.29
CA LEU A 60 25.23 -8.36 8.62
C LEU A 60 24.07 -8.03 9.58
N SER A 61 24.17 -8.34 10.88
CA SER A 61 23.08 -8.14 11.86
C SER A 61 22.62 -6.68 11.95
N PHE A 62 23.54 -5.71 11.82
CA PHE A 62 23.19 -4.29 11.81
C PHE A 62 22.18 -3.89 10.72
N LEU A 63 22.11 -4.65 9.61
CA LEU A 63 21.08 -4.47 8.57
C LEU A 63 19.69 -4.87 9.07
N ASN A 64 19.61 -5.88 9.96
CA ASN A 64 18.33 -6.23 10.60
C ASN A 64 17.87 -5.10 11.52
N ASP A 65 18.75 -4.55 12.37
CA ASP A 65 18.41 -3.46 13.28
C ASP A 65 17.94 -2.22 12.55
N LEU A 66 18.66 -1.86 11.47
CA LEU A 66 18.27 -0.76 10.58
C LEU A 66 16.91 -1.01 9.92
N ALA A 67 16.69 -2.22 9.46
CA ALA A 67 15.41 -2.60 8.82
C ALA A 67 14.27 -2.57 9.83
N LEU A 68 14.46 -3.12 11.02
CA LEU A 68 13.47 -3.14 12.08
C LEU A 68 13.09 -1.73 12.54
N ALA A 69 14.06 -0.78 12.60
CA ALA A 69 13.78 0.61 12.91
C ALA A 69 12.82 1.25 11.90
N ILE A 70 13.06 1.03 10.60
CA ILE A 70 12.20 1.58 9.54
C ILE A 70 10.83 0.88 9.51
N ILE A 71 10.79 -0.43 9.76
CA ILE A 71 9.53 -1.18 9.91
C ILE A 71 8.71 -0.61 11.07
N ALA A 72 9.37 -0.33 12.22
CA ALA A 72 8.73 0.27 13.39
C ALA A 72 8.24 1.70 13.11
N PHE A 73 9.03 2.53 12.42
CA PHE A 73 8.57 3.86 11.97
C PHE A 73 7.35 3.76 11.06
N SER A 74 7.35 2.81 10.12
CA SER A 74 6.19 2.61 9.22
C SER A 74 4.95 2.22 10.03
N ALA A 75 5.06 1.28 10.97
CA ALA A 75 3.96 0.87 11.83
C ALA A 75 3.40 2.05 12.66
N GLY A 76 4.27 2.85 13.28
CA GLY A 76 3.85 4.02 14.07
C GLY A 76 3.23 5.14 13.22
N SER A 77 3.65 5.30 11.95
CA SER A 77 3.11 6.32 11.04
C SER A 77 1.66 6.04 10.59
N GLU A 78 1.23 4.80 10.68
CA GLU A 78 -0.15 4.39 10.36
C GLU A 78 -1.15 4.73 11.48
N LEU A 79 -0.66 5.00 12.70
CA LEU A 79 -1.46 5.38 13.87
C LEU A 79 -1.94 6.84 13.81
N TYR A 80 -2.91 7.15 12.93
CA TYR A 80 -3.49 8.48 12.87
C TYR A 80 -4.84 8.55 13.62
N LEU A 81 -4.82 9.15 14.81
CA LEU A 81 -5.95 9.17 15.76
C LEU A 81 -7.23 9.76 15.19
N LYS A 82 -7.15 10.74 14.29
CA LYS A 82 -8.34 11.37 13.69
C LYS A 82 -9.17 10.41 12.86
N GLU A 83 -8.51 9.49 12.14
CA GLU A 83 -9.19 8.49 11.30
C GLU A 83 -9.82 7.36 12.13
N LEU A 84 -9.19 7.00 13.26
CA LEU A 84 -9.62 5.90 14.12
C LEU A 84 -10.84 6.25 14.97
N ARG A 85 -11.12 7.54 15.20
CA ARG A 85 -12.12 8.01 16.17
C ARG A 85 -13.55 7.54 15.86
N SER A 86 -13.92 7.41 14.59
CA SER A 86 -15.28 7.09 14.17
C SER A 86 -15.73 5.64 14.52
N ARG A 87 -14.78 4.71 14.71
CA ARG A 87 -15.04 3.28 14.95
C ARG A 87 -14.38 2.75 16.22
N ILE A 88 -14.07 3.64 17.16
CA ILE A 88 -13.24 3.32 18.34
C ILE A 88 -13.80 2.17 19.19
N ASN A 89 -15.13 2.03 19.29
CA ASN A 89 -15.75 0.94 20.06
C ASN A 89 -15.51 -0.41 19.39
N SER A 90 -15.71 -0.51 18.07
CA SER A 90 -15.45 -1.74 17.31
C SER A 90 -13.96 -2.08 17.32
N ILE A 91 -13.09 -1.07 17.12
CA ILE A 91 -11.63 -1.24 17.19
C ILE A 91 -11.20 -1.75 18.56
N LYS A 92 -11.70 -1.16 19.65
CA LYS A 92 -11.38 -1.56 21.02
C LYS A 92 -11.72 -3.03 21.28
N TRP A 93 -12.97 -3.41 21.08
CA TRP A 93 -13.42 -4.76 21.42
C TRP A 93 -12.84 -5.83 20.48
N MET A 94 -12.68 -5.51 19.20
CA MET A 94 -12.03 -6.41 18.25
C MET A 94 -10.53 -6.59 18.62
N THR A 95 -9.84 -5.53 19.01
CA THR A 95 -8.44 -5.61 19.47
C THR A 95 -8.33 -6.47 20.73
N ILE A 96 -9.17 -6.23 21.73
CA ILE A 96 -9.19 -7.03 22.97
C ILE A 96 -9.46 -8.50 22.64
N GLY A 97 -10.48 -8.81 21.85
CA GLY A 97 -10.81 -10.18 21.48
C GLY A 97 -9.67 -10.88 20.74
N GLN A 98 -9.14 -10.23 19.70
CA GLN A 98 -8.03 -10.77 18.91
C GLN A 98 -6.75 -10.95 19.74
N LEU A 99 -6.43 -10.02 20.63
CA LEU A 99 -5.22 -10.08 21.45
C LEU A 99 -5.37 -11.14 22.55
N THR A 100 -6.40 -11.04 23.39
CA THR A 100 -6.52 -11.90 24.57
C THR A 100 -6.84 -13.35 24.20
N VAL A 101 -7.81 -13.58 23.31
CA VAL A 101 -8.19 -14.93 22.92
C VAL A 101 -7.06 -15.62 22.17
N THR A 102 -6.42 -14.94 21.20
CA THR A 102 -5.31 -15.54 20.46
C THR A 102 -4.12 -15.80 21.37
N PHE A 103 -3.73 -14.87 22.22
CA PHE A 103 -2.59 -15.04 23.13
C PHE A 103 -2.83 -16.19 24.12
N VAL A 104 -3.91 -16.10 24.89
CA VAL A 104 -4.15 -17.07 25.97
C VAL A 104 -4.40 -18.48 25.42
N LEU A 105 -5.28 -18.60 24.41
CA LEU A 105 -5.64 -19.91 23.90
C LEU A 105 -4.48 -20.58 23.18
N SER A 106 -3.70 -19.81 22.39
CA SER A 106 -2.49 -20.37 21.76
C SER A 106 -1.46 -20.79 22.78
N THR A 107 -1.19 -19.98 23.81
CA THR A 107 -0.25 -20.33 24.89
C THR A 107 -0.68 -21.63 25.58
N VAL A 108 -1.95 -21.74 25.97
CA VAL A 108 -2.46 -22.94 26.66
C VAL A 108 -2.34 -24.17 25.77
N VAL A 109 -2.83 -24.10 24.52
CA VAL A 109 -2.80 -25.26 23.63
C VAL A 109 -1.38 -25.69 23.29
N ILE A 110 -0.47 -24.73 23.03
CA ILE A 110 0.94 -25.05 22.72
C ILE A 110 1.65 -25.63 23.93
N PHE A 111 1.37 -25.13 25.13
CA PHE A 111 1.95 -25.68 26.35
C PHE A 111 1.57 -27.16 26.54
N TYR A 112 0.27 -27.52 26.40
CA TYR A 112 -0.16 -28.90 26.49
C TYR A 112 0.26 -29.77 25.29
N ALA A 113 0.51 -29.16 24.13
CA ALA A 113 1.01 -29.84 22.94
C ALA A 113 2.55 -29.86 22.86
N SER A 114 3.27 -29.32 23.85
CA SER A 114 4.72 -29.15 23.82
C SER A 114 5.50 -30.45 23.61
N ASP A 115 5.01 -31.57 24.13
CA ASP A 115 5.64 -32.88 23.97
C ASP A 115 5.57 -33.44 22.54
N TYR A 116 4.67 -32.90 21.70
CA TYR A 116 4.55 -33.25 20.29
C TYR A 116 5.42 -32.34 19.38
N ILE A 117 6.03 -31.30 19.94
CA ILE A 117 6.92 -30.40 19.22
C ILE A 117 8.37 -30.83 19.49
N PRO A 118 9.11 -31.38 18.50
CA PRO A 118 10.36 -32.08 18.73
C PRO A 118 11.38 -31.31 19.55
N PHE A 119 11.62 -30.03 19.24
CA PHE A 119 12.60 -29.21 19.96
C PHE A 119 12.17 -28.85 21.40
N MET A 120 10.87 -28.99 21.73
CA MET A 120 10.34 -28.70 23.06
C MET A 120 10.27 -29.97 23.94
N ALA A 121 10.21 -31.17 23.36
CA ALA A 121 9.86 -32.41 24.06
C ALA A 121 10.76 -32.69 25.29
N GLU A 122 12.06 -32.46 25.18
CA GLU A 122 13.05 -32.73 26.21
C GLU A 122 13.30 -31.56 27.18
N LEU A 123 12.68 -30.39 26.94
CA LEU A 123 12.88 -29.20 27.78
C LEU A 123 12.11 -29.27 29.09
N SER A 124 12.56 -28.53 30.10
CA SER A 124 11.87 -28.40 31.38
C SER A 124 10.49 -27.74 31.24
N SER A 125 9.55 -28.04 32.15
CA SER A 125 8.19 -27.50 32.11
C SER A 125 8.15 -25.96 32.10
N ASN A 126 9.08 -25.31 32.82
CA ASN A 126 9.15 -23.85 32.84
C ASN A 126 9.57 -23.28 31.48
N VAL A 127 10.56 -23.90 30.83
CA VAL A 127 11.01 -23.47 29.49
C VAL A 127 9.93 -23.74 28.45
N LYS A 128 9.22 -24.88 28.51
CA LYS A 128 8.06 -25.18 27.67
C LYS A 128 6.97 -24.10 27.79
N LEU A 129 6.68 -23.66 29.03
CA LEU A 129 5.71 -22.59 29.25
C LEU A 129 6.16 -21.26 28.63
N ILE A 130 7.43 -20.90 28.80
CA ILE A 130 8.00 -19.68 28.21
C ILE A 130 7.90 -19.70 26.70
N ILE A 131 8.30 -20.79 26.06
CA ILE A 131 8.22 -20.95 24.61
C ILE A 131 6.76 -20.86 24.14
N ALA A 132 5.81 -21.49 24.85
CA ALA A 132 4.39 -21.41 24.55
C ALA A 132 3.86 -19.96 24.67
N VAL A 133 4.30 -19.20 25.68
CA VAL A 133 3.96 -17.77 25.84
C VAL A 133 4.51 -16.96 24.68
N LEU A 134 5.76 -17.17 24.27
CA LEU A 134 6.36 -16.48 23.14
C LEU A 134 5.66 -16.80 21.80
N PHE A 135 5.27 -18.07 21.57
CA PHE A 135 4.41 -18.43 20.45
C PHE A 135 3.08 -17.67 20.50
N GLY A 136 2.44 -17.63 21.68
CA GLY A 136 1.18 -16.91 21.88
C GLY A 136 1.28 -15.44 21.49
N VAL A 137 2.36 -14.74 21.89
CA VAL A 137 2.61 -13.34 21.52
C VAL A 137 2.81 -13.20 20.01
N ILE A 138 3.67 -14.04 19.41
CA ILE A 138 3.94 -13.96 17.96
C ILE A 138 2.68 -14.28 17.14
N PHE A 139 1.80 -15.15 17.62
CA PHE A 139 0.53 -15.46 16.94
C PHE A 139 -0.44 -14.29 16.89
N VAL A 140 -0.35 -13.36 17.84
CA VAL A 140 -1.11 -12.10 17.81
C VAL A 140 -0.60 -11.14 16.76
N ALA A 141 0.71 -11.14 16.47
CA ALA A 141 1.35 -10.24 15.52
C ALA A 141 0.75 -10.38 14.11
N ARG A 142 0.70 -9.26 13.38
CA ARG A 142 0.18 -9.21 12.01
C ARG A 142 0.99 -8.22 11.14
N SER A 143 0.62 -8.13 9.85
CA SER A 143 1.26 -7.23 8.89
C SER A 143 0.33 -6.08 8.48
N PRO A 144 0.60 -4.81 8.88
CA PRO A 144 -0.14 -3.65 8.39
C PRO A 144 0.03 -3.45 6.89
N SER A 145 1.25 -3.55 6.39
CA SER A 145 1.57 -3.31 4.98
C SER A 145 0.79 -4.22 4.02
N SER A 146 0.60 -5.49 4.39
CA SER A 146 -0.21 -6.43 3.60
C SER A 146 -1.70 -6.04 3.59
N ALA A 147 -2.22 -5.53 4.72
CA ALA A 147 -3.60 -5.07 4.79
C ALA A 147 -3.82 -3.81 3.95
N ILE A 148 -2.93 -2.83 4.06
CA ILE A 148 -2.96 -1.59 3.28
C ILE A 148 -2.87 -1.91 1.78
N ALA A 149 -1.99 -2.82 1.38
CA ALA A 149 -1.88 -3.24 -0.01
C ALA A 149 -3.20 -3.78 -0.56
N VAL A 150 -3.92 -4.62 0.20
CA VAL A 150 -5.23 -5.15 -0.19
C VAL A 150 -6.30 -4.04 -0.23
N ILE A 151 -6.33 -3.15 0.77
CA ILE A 151 -7.27 -2.02 0.82
C ILE A 151 -7.06 -1.11 -0.39
N ASN A 152 -5.81 -0.76 -0.70
CA ASN A 152 -5.48 0.12 -1.83
C ASN A 152 -5.77 -0.57 -3.18
N GLU A 153 -5.47 -1.86 -3.31
CA GLU A 153 -5.76 -2.63 -4.53
C GLU A 153 -7.27 -2.66 -4.82
N LEU A 154 -8.10 -2.87 -3.79
CA LEU A 154 -9.56 -2.90 -3.92
C LEU A 154 -10.21 -1.52 -3.81
N ARG A 155 -9.43 -0.46 -3.53
CA ARG A 155 -9.93 0.87 -3.16
C ARG A 155 -11.02 0.77 -2.08
N ALA A 156 -10.80 -0.14 -1.13
CA ALA A 156 -11.80 -0.50 -0.15
C ALA A 156 -12.09 0.66 0.82
N ASN A 157 -13.36 0.99 0.99
CA ASN A 157 -13.81 2.02 1.93
C ASN A 157 -15.15 1.62 2.54
N GLY A 158 -15.21 1.61 3.86
CA GLY A 158 -16.43 1.25 4.59
C GLY A 158 -16.17 1.00 6.07
N PRO A 159 -17.22 0.70 6.84
CA PRO A 159 -17.12 0.45 8.28
C PRO A 159 -16.23 -0.74 8.63
N PHE A 160 -16.32 -1.83 7.87
CA PHE A 160 -15.50 -3.04 8.06
C PHE A 160 -14.01 -2.76 7.78
N THR A 161 -13.73 -2.12 6.64
CA THR A 161 -12.36 -1.73 6.24
C THR A 161 -11.72 -0.79 7.26
N LYS A 162 -12.44 0.24 7.72
CA LYS A 162 -11.96 1.19 8.75
C LYS A 162 -11.70 0.50 10.08
N THR A 163 -12.59 -0.42 10.51
CA THR A 163 -12.39 -1.20 11.74
C THR A 163 -11.16 -2.11 11.58
N SER A 164 -11.04 -2.81 10.46
CA SER A 164 -9.91 -3.71 10.18
C SER A 164 -8.58 -2.96 10.19
N MET A 165 -8.52 -1.79 9.59
CA MET A 165 -7.33 -0.94 9.59
C MET A 165 -7.00 -0.45 10.99
N GLY A 166 -7.98 0.08 11.73
CA GLY A 166 -7.78 0.57 13.09
C GLY A 166 -7.28 -0.51 14.06
N VAL A 167 -7.87 -1.71 14.01
CA VAL A 167 -7.41 -2.86 14.80
C VAL A 167 -5.99 -3.25 14.45
N THR A 168 -5.65 -3.22 13.15
CA THR A 168 -4.31 -3.52 12.67
C THR A 168 -3.27 -2.70 13.38
N VAL A 169 -3.48 -1.41 13.32
CA VAL A 169 -2.53 -0.41 13.78
C VAL A 169 -2.40 -0.41 15.30
N VAL A 170 -3.53 -0.48 16.02
CA VAL A 170 -3.53 -0.54 17.50
C VAL A 170 -2.89 -1.84 17.99
N LYS A 171 -3.17 -2.95 17.32
CA LYS A 171 -2.65 -4.27 17.69
C LYS A 171 -1.14 -4.36 17.58
N ASP A 172 -0.53 -3.73 16.58
CA ASP A 172 0.92 -3.76 16.39
C ASP A 172 1.68 -3.16 17.57
N VAL A 173 1.20 -2.02 18.10
CA VAL A 173 1.80 -1.44 19.31
C VAL A 173 1.61 -2.35 20.51
N LEU A 174 0.38 -2.87 20.70
CA LEU A 174 0.09 -3.72 21.83
C LEU A 174 0.89 -5.05 21.81
N VAL A 175 1.13 -5.60 20.62
CA VAL A 175 1.96 -6.80 20.46
C VAL A 175 3.40 -6.55 20.88
N ILE A 176 3.98 -5.40 20.50
CA ILE A 176 5.36 -5.08 20.88
C ILE A 176 5.47 -4.87 22.39
N VAL A 177 4.53 -4.17 23.00
CA VAL A 177 4.50 -4.03 24.48
C VAL A 177 4.33 -5.40 25.17
N LEU A 178 3.40 -6.22 24.67
CA LEU A 178 3.18 -7.57 25.20
C LEU A 178 4.43 -8.44 25.03
N PHE A 179 5.11 -8.33 23.87
CA PHE A 179 6.35 -9.03 23.61
C PHE A 179 7.45 -8.61 24.58
N ALA A 180 7.67 -7.30 24.77
CA ALA A 180 8.67 -6.79 25.70
C ALA A 180 8.48 -7.36 27.11
N ILE A 181 7.24 -7.37 27.61
CA ILE A 181 6.91 -7.94 28.92
C ILE A 181 7.19 -9.44 28.96
N CYS A 182 6.68 -10.20 27.99
CA CYS A 182 6.84 -11.66 27.97
C CYS A 182 8.31 -12.07 27.75
N PHE A 183 9.04 -11.32 26.94
CA PHE A 183 10.45 -11.58 26.65
C PHE A 183 11.34 -11.29 27.87
N ALA A 184 11.10 -10.19 28.60
CA ALA A 184 11.80 -9.89 29.85
C ALA A 184 11.54 -10.97 30.92
N VAL A 185 10.27 -11.42 31.06
CA VAL A 185 9.93 -12.54 31.95
C VAL A 185 10.63 -13.82 31.50
N ALA A 186 10.68 -14.09 30.19
CA ALA A 186 11.38 -15.26 29.65
C ALA A 186 12.86 -15.27 30.01
N LYS A 187 13.56 -14.13 29.85
CA LYS A 187 14.96 -13.97 30.25
C LYS A 187 15.16 -14.24 31.74
N ALA A 188 14.38 -13.58 32.58
CA ALA A 188 14.50 -13.71 34.02
C ALA A 188 14.33 -15.16 34.49
N VAL A 189 13.29 -15.87 33.96
CA VAL A 189 13.06 -17.28 34.37
C VAL A 189 14.14 -18.21 33.84
N ILE A 190 14.65 -18.01 32.62
CA ILE A 190 15.74 -18.85 32.06
C ILE A 190 17.07 -18.60 32.81
N ASN A 191 17.35 -17.35 33.16
CA ASN A 191 18.54 -16.99 33.94
C ASN A 191 18.43 -17.34 35.43
N GLY A 192 17.28 -17.82 35.90
CA GLY A 192 17.05 -18.17 37.30
C GLY A 192 16.84 -16.96 38.21
N GLU A 193 16.49 -15.80 37.66
CA GLU A 193 16.17 -14.59 38.42
C GLU A 193 14.82 -14.70 39.12
N GLU A 194 14.69 -14.15 40.34
CA GLU A 194 13.44 -14.11 41.08
C GLU A 194 12.48 -13.04 40.45
N LEU A 195 11.28 -13.45 40.05
CA LEU A 195 10.22 -12.57 39.57
C LEU A 195 9.59 -11.79 40.75
N GLY A 196 10.40 -11.02 41.47
CA GLY A 196 9.97 -10.22 42.61
C GLY A 196 9.36 -8.84 42.22
N PHE A 197 8.91 -8.11 43.27
CA PHE A 197 8.39 -6.73 43.05
C PHE A 197 9.45 -5.81 42.40
N THR A 198 10.72 -6.00 42.74
CA THR A 198 11.85 -5.25 42.18
C THR A 198 11.97 -5.46 40.66
N PHE A 199 11.86 -6.69 40.18
CA PHE A 199 11.86 -7.02 38.75
C PHE A 199 10.70 -6.31 38.01
N LEU A 200 9.47 -6.38 38.55
CA LEU A 200 8.33 -5.69 37.95
C LEU A 200 8.49 -4.16 37.90
N LEU A 201 9.11 -3.59 38.90
CA LEU A 201 9.41 -2.15 38.96
C LEU A 201 10.44 -1.76 37.88
N PHE A 202 11.53 -2.53 37.72
CA PHE A 202 12.51 -2.28 36.66
C PHE A 202 11.90 -2.40 35.27
N LEU A 203 11.13 -3.45 35.01
CA LEU A 203 10.42 -3.64 33.75
C LEU A 203 9.49 -2.45 33.44
N LEU A 204 8.77 -1.93 34.44
CA LEU A 204 7.93 -0.75 34.26
C LEU A 204 8.77 0.49 33.93
N ILE A 205 9.90 0.68 34.61
CA ILE A 205 10.83 1.79 34.37
C ILE A 205 11.37 1.71 32.94
N GLU A 206 11.80 0.55 32.47
CA GLU A 206 12.30 0.31 31.11
C GLU A 206 11.28 0.67 30.04
N LEU A 207 10.02 0.24 30.22
CA LEU A 207 8.93 0.57 29.30
C LEU A 207 8.61 2.07 29.30
N VAL A 208 8.55 2.71 30.48
CA VAL A 208 8.30 4.17 30.60
C VAL A 208 9.45 4.95 29.98
N LEU A 209 10.69 4.54 30.22
CA LEU A 209 11.88 5.18 29.67
C LEU A 209 11.92 5.03 28.12
N SER A 210 11.64 3.85 27.61
CA SER A 210 11.53 3.61 26.16
C SER A 210 10.45 4.49 25.53
N PHE A 211 9.29 4.64 26.19
CA PHE A 211 8.22 5.52 25.74
C PHE A 211 8.66 7.01 25.75
N ALA A 212 9.30 7.46 26.80
CA ALA A 212 9.81 8.84 26.93
C ALA A 212 10.87 9.14 25.85
N LEU A 213 11.83 8.21 25.65
CA LEU A 213 12.84 8.31 24.59
C LEU A 213 12.20 8.32 23.20
N GLY A 214 11.13 7.58 22.98
CA GLY A 214 10.34 7.62 21.75
C GLY A 214 9.79 9.02 21.47
N ILE A 215 9.21 9.70 22.48
CA ILE A 215 8.74 11.09 22.32
C ILE A 215 9.92 12.03 22.00
N VAL A 216 11.05 11.86 22.68
CA VAL A 216 12.25 12.68 22.42
C VAL A 216 12.75 12.47 21.00
N LEU A 217 12.88 11.22 20.56
CA LEU A 217 13.27 10.88 19.18
C LEU A 217 12.29 11.46 18.16
N GLY A 218 10.99 11.44 18.44
CA GLY A 218 9.97 12.06 17.59
C GLY A 218 10.14 13.58 17.44
N LYS A 219 10.50 14.28 18.53
CA LYS A 219 10.84 15.70 18.48
C LYS A 219 12.14 15.94 17.69
N ILE A 220 13.15 15.09 17.84
CA ILE A 220 14.40 15.16 17.07
C ILE A 220 14.12 14.94 15.58
N LEU A 221 13.31 13.95 15.22
CA LEU A 221 12.89 13.68 13.84
C LEU A 221 12.15 14.85 13.20
N GLN A 222 11.39 15.62 13.97
CA GLN A 222 10.69 16.81 13.46
C GLN A 222 11.66 17.86 12.92
N VAL A 223 12.87 17.98 13.45
CA VAL A 223 13.84 19.01 13.06
C VAL A 223 14.26 18.85 11.58
N PRO A 224 14.87 17.74 11.14
CA PRO A 224 15.26 17.58 9.75
C PRO A 224 14.05 17.57 8.78
N LEU A 225 12.88 17.11 9.23
CA LEU A 225 11.65 17.14 8.42
C LEU A 225 11.16 18.57 8.18
N SER A 226 11.32 19.48 9.14
CA SER A 226 10.89 20.89 9.02
C SER A 226 11.85 21.76 8.23
N LEU A 227 13.10 21.32 8.05
CA LEU A 227 14.12 22.07 7.29
C LEU A 227 13.94 21.85 5.79
N LYS A 228 14.37 22.85 4.97
CA LYS A 228 14.29 22.82 3.50
C LYS A 228 15.38 21.94 2.88
N PHE A 229 15.58 20.71 3.39
CA PHE A 229 16.51 19.76 2.80
C PHE A 229 15.88 18.99 1.63
N LYS A 230 16.72 18.47 0.74
CA LYS A 230 16.28 17.57 -0.32
C LYS A 230 15.79 16.25 0.28
N SER A 231 14.77 15.62 -0.33
CA SER A 231 14.10 14.41 0.17
C SER A 231 15.06 13.28 0.55
N TYR A 232 16.14 13.07 -0.22
CA TYR A 232 17.13 12.02 0.09
C TYR A 232 17.93 12.30 1.37
N ILE A 233 18.24 13.58 1.68
CA ILE A 233 18.93 13.96 2.92
C ILE A 233 18.02 13.71 4.12
N LYS A 234 16.74 14.11 4.03
CA LYS A 234 15.76 13.84 5.08
C LYS A 234 15.58 12.33 5.31
N GLY A 235 15.52 11.53 4.24
CA GLY A 235 15.47 10.08 4.31
C GLY A 235 16.69 9.48 5.02
N MET A 236 17.88 10.00 4.76
CA MET A 236 19.10 9.59 5.45
C MET A 236 19.03 9.89 6.96
N PHE A 237 18.52 11.06 7.36
CA PHE A 237 18.29 11.36 8.79
C PHE A 237 17.30 10.41 9.44
N VAL A 238 16.21 10.05 8.75
CA VAL A 238 15.23 9.06 9.26
C VAL A 238 15.92 7.72 9.51
N ILE A 239 16.71 7.24 8.56
CA ILE A 239 17.47 5.98 8.70
C ILE A 239 18.46 6.05 9.85
N LEU A 240 19.28 7.11 9.90
CA LEU A 240 20.30 7.28 10.93
C LEU A 240 19.72 7.40 12.34
N LEU A 241 18.62 8.15 12.49
CA LEU A 241 17.95 8.32 13.78
C LEU A 241 17.25 7.04 14.24
N GLY A 242 16.65 6.28 13.30
CA GLY A 242 16.09 4.97 13.62
C GLY A 242 17.16 3.96 14.06
N PHE A 243 18.25 3.85 13.31
CA PHE A 243 19.39 3.01 13.70
C PHE A 243 20.04 3.50 15.01
N GLY A 244 20.09 4.81 15.22
CA GLY A 244 20.58 5.42 16.46
C GLY A 244 19.81 4.98 17.70
N ALA A 245 18.51 4.66 17.59
CA ALA A 245 17.74 4.09 18.71
C ALA A 245 18.25 2.71 19.13
N TYR A 246 18.66 1.86 18.17
CA TYR A 246 19.28 0.55 18.45
C TYR A 246 20.66 0.70 19.07
N VAL A 247 21.48 1.59 18.52
CA VAL A 247 22.82 1.88 19.07
C VAL A 247 22.71 2.43 20.50
N LEU A 248 21.73 3.33 20.75
CA LEU A 248 21.49 3.86 22.09
C LEU A 248 21.05 2.76 23.07
N ALA A 249 20.14 1.87 22.63
CA ALA A 249 19.69 0.77 23.48
C ALA A 249 20.84 -0.19 23.85
N ALA A 250 21.68 -0.55 22.87
CA ALA A 250 22.87 -1.36 23.12
C ALA A 250 23.84 -0.64 24.07
N PHE A 251 24.13 0.64 23.85
CA PHE A 251 24.99 1.44 24.70
C PHE A 251 24.48 1.52 26.14
N VAL A 252 23.19 1.73 26.35
CA VAL A 252 22.59 1.77 27.70
C VAL A 252 22.70 0.42 28.36
N LYS A 253 22.42 -0.68 27.68
CA LYS A 253 22.54 -2.04 28.19
C LYS A 253 23.97 -2.29 28.72
N ASP A 254 24.99 -2.07 27.88
CA ASP A 254 26.39 -2.37 28.19
C ASP A 254 26.94 -1.52 29.36
N HIS A 255 26.43 -0.27 29.53
CA HIS A 255 26.95 0.62 30.60
C HIS A 255 26.17 0.50 31.90
N THR A 256 24.87 0.16 31.87
CA THR A 256 24.06 0.08 33.09
C THR A 256 24.42 -1.14 33.93
N GLU A 257 24.85 -2.24 33.32
CA GLU A 257 25.37 -3.41 34.02
C GLU A 257 26.56 -3.05 34.94
N THR A 258 27.47 -2.21 34.42
CA THR A 258 28.67 -1.77 35.17
C THR A 258 28.37 -0.79 36.31
N PHE A 259 27.32 0.04 36.21
CA PHE A 259 27.03 1.07 37.21
C PHE A 259 25.96 0.67 38.23
N PHE A 260 24.98 -0.13 37.85
CA PHE A 260 23.80 -0.46 38.68
C PHE A 260 23.73 -1.94 39.08
N ASN A 261 24.68 -2.76 38.64
CA ASN A 261 24.65 -4.22 38.82
C ASN A 261 23.32 -4.84 38.29
N HIS A 262 22.68 -4.14 37.35
CA HIS A 262 21.44 -4.52 36.71
C HIS A 262 21.41 -3.96 35.30
N GLU A 263 21.10 -4.80 34.29
CA GLU A 263 20.96 -4.37 32.91
C GLU A 263 19.65 -3.62 32.74
N ILE A 264 19.67 -2.38 32.23
CA ILE A 264 18.47 -1.67 31.76
C ILE A 264 18.27 -1.96 30.29
N ILE A 265 17.22 -2.67 29.96
CA ILE A 265 16.90 -3.11 28.60
C ILE A 265 15.90 -2.14 27.98
N LEU A 266 16.38 -1.25 27.12
CA LEU A 266 15.50 -0.38 26.34
C LEU A 266 14.94 -1.15 25.13
N GLU A 267 13.68 -0.88 24.77
CA GLU A 267 13.02 -1.49 23.61
C GLU A 267 13.08 -0.57 22.37
N PRO A 268 14.05 -0.76 21.45
CA PRO A 268 14.26 0.15 20.32
C PRO A 268 13.07 0.17 19.34
N LEU A 269 12.36 -0.96 19.17
CA LEU A 269 11.15 -1.00 18.37
C LEU A 269 10.06 -0.08 18.93
N LEU A 270 9.85 -0.11 20.26
CA LEU A 270 8.87 0.75 20.93
C LEU A 270 9.27 2.22 20.81
N ILE A 271 10.57 2.54 20.99
CA ILE A 271 11.10 3.91 20.81
C ILE A 271 10.77 4.42 19.40
N CYS A 272 11.04 3.65 18.36
CA CYS A 272 10.79 4.02 16.97
C CYS A 272 9.28 4.17 16.67
N ILE A 273 8.43 3.27 17.16
CA ILE A 273 6.96 3.37 16.97
C ILE A 273 6.42 4.65 17.62
N ILE A 274 6.80 4.93 18.86
CA ILE A 274 6.33 6.13 19.59
C ILE A 274 6.85 7.41 18.92
N ALA A 275 8.09 7.41 18.43
CA ALA A 275 8.64 8.54 17.68
C ALA A 275 7.85 8.83 16.41
N SER A 276 7.55 7.82 15.65
CA SER A 276 6.74 7.91 14.44
C SER A 276 5.30 8.33 14.73
N PHE A 277 4.68 7.76 15.75
CA PHE A 277 3.36 8.16 16.25
C PHE A 277 3.32 9.64 16.64
N TYR A 278 4.36 10.13 17.32
CA TYR A 278 4.48 11.55 17.68
C TYR A 278 4.52 12.43 16.43
N VAL A 279 5.38 12.12 15.46
CA VAL A 279 5.49 12.88 14.20
C VAL A 279 4.15 12.91 13.47
N THR A 280 3.46 11.77 13.41
CA THR A 280 2.20 11.60 12.67
C THR A 280 1.03 12.39 13.28
N ASN A 281 0.93 12.43 14.61
CA ASN A 281 -0.24 13.01 15.30
C ASN A 281 -0.05 14.42 15.82
N TYR A 282 1.20 14.81 16.15
CA TYR A 282 1.49 16.06 16.86
C TYR A 282 2.34 17.04 16.05
N THR A 283 2.70 16.71 14.79
CA THR A 283 3.46 17.61 13.92
C THR A 283 2.76 17.89 12.60
N LYS A 284 3.20 18.93 11.90
CA LYS A 284 2.72 19.27 10.53
C LYS A 284 3.41 18.43 9.45
N ASN A 285 4.40 17.64 9.80
CA ASN A 285 5.28 16.94 8.88
C ASN A 285 4.79 15.52 8.51
N ARG A 286 3.55 15.14 8.93
CA ARG A 286 2.98 13.81 8.70
C ARG A 286 3.09 13.35 7.25
N ILE A 287 2.57 14.15 6.32
CA ILE A 287 2.51 13.77 4.89
C ILE A 287 3.92 13.57 4.32
N GLU A 288 4.84 14.46 4.65
CA GLU A 288 6.22 14.36 4.20
C GLU A 288 6.93 13.13 4.78
N PHE A 289 6.72 12.86 6.07
CA PHE A 289 7.30 11.71 6.76
C PHE A 289 6.81 10.39 6.16
N ILE A 290 5.49 10.23 5.96
CA ILE A 290 4.90 9.06 5.30
C ILE A 290 5.48 8.89 3.89
N GLY A 291 5.52 9.96 3.08
CA GLY A 291 6.09 9.89 1.73
C GLY A 291 7.60 9.56 1.69
N LEU A 292 8.36 9.86 2.75
CA LEU A 292 9.75 9.41 2.90
C LEU A 292 9.81 7.90 3.22
N LEU A 293 8.98 7.43 4.17
CA LEU A 293 8.90 6.03 4.53
C LEU A 293 8.47 5.16 3.33
N GLU A 294 7.49 5.58 2.55
CA GLU A 294 7.05 4.90 1.33
C GLU A 294 8.17 4.73 0.29
N LYS A 295 9.09 5.69 0.20
CA LYS A 295 10.25 5.62 -0.70
C LYS A 295 11.36 4.72 -0.18
N ILE A 296 11.57 4.67 1.14
CA ILE A 296 12.67 3.94 1.78
C ILE A 296 12.30 2.49 2.04
N SER A 297 11.08 2.23 2.52
CA SER A 297 10.63 0.92 2.98
C SER A 297 10.78 -0.20 1.95
N PRO A 298 10.53 -0.03 0.65
CA PRO A 298 10.70 -1.11 -0.32
C PRO A 298 12.14 -1.65 -0.37
N THR A 299 13.15 -0.76 -0.33
CA THR A 299 14.56 -1.16 -0.31
C THR A 299 14.91 -1.89 0.99
N ILE A 300 14.43 -1.37 2.11
CA ILE A 300 14.63 -1.97 3.43
C ILE A 300 13.99 -3.37 3.51
N TYR A 301 12.79 -3.54 2.97
CA TYR A 301 12.12 -4.84 2.94
C TYR A 301 12.89 -5.86 2.08
N ILE A 302 13.46 -5.44 0.95
CA ILE A 302 14.31 -6.31 0.13
C ILE A 302 15.50 -6.82 0.95
N ILE A 303 16.22 -5.91 1.63
CA ILE A 303 17.36 -6.25 2.48
C ILE A 303 16.93 -7.22 3.59
N PHE A 304 15.91 -6.86 4.35
CA PHE A 304 15.45 -7.60 5.53
C PHE A 304 14.98 -9.01 5.18
N PHE A 305 14.07 -9.15 4.21
CA PHE A 305 13.51 -10.45 3.87
C PHE A 305 14.51 -11.37 3.15
N THR A 306 15.42 -10.82 2.37
CA THR A 306 16.50 -11.60 1.76
C THR A 306 17.48 -12.11 2.81
N LEU A 307 17.85 -11.26 3.79
CA LEU A 307 18.75 -11.65 4.89
C LEU A 307 18.10 -12.69 5.80
N THR A 308 16.82 -12.48 6.14
CA THR A 308 16.02 -13.45 6.90
C THR A 308 15.94 -14.80 6.17
N GLY A 309 15.68 -14.78 4.85
CA GLY A 309 15.68 -16.00 4.04
C GLY A 309 17.05 -16.71 4.06
N ALA A 310 18.17 -15.95 3.98
CA ALA A 310 19.51 -16.50 3.98
C ALA A 310 19.92 -17.18 5.31
N SER A 311 19.28 -16.77 6.41
CA SER A 311 19.50 -17.38 7.73
C SER A 311 18.75 -18.70 7.93
N LEU A 312 17.81 -19.06 7.03
CA LEU A 312 17.01 -20.27 7.16
C LEU A 312 17.69 -21.53 6.65
N SER A 313 17.47 -22.64 7.38
CA SER A 313 17.82 -24.00 6.94
C SER A 313 16.64 -24.62 6.19
N LEU A 314 16.86 -24.96 4.91
CA LEU A 314 15.83 -25.64 4.11
C LEU A 314 15.51 -27.04 4.67
N GLN A 315 16.50 -27.74 5.20
CA GLN A 315 16.30 -29.06 5.81
C GLN A 315 15.37 -28.95 7.02
N THR A 316 15.65 -28.03 7.93
CA THR A 316 14.80 -27.79 9.11
C THR A 316 13.38 -27.35 8.71
N LEU A 317 13.25 -26.54 7.66
CA LEU A 317 11.94 -26.11 7.16
C LEU A 317 11.06 -27.29 6.69
N VAL A 318 11.66 -28.28 6.01
CA VAL A 318 10.95 -29.49 5.57
C VAL A 318 10.54 -30.34 6.79
N GLU A 319 11.44 -30.50 7.75
CA GLU A 319 11.19 -31.28 8.99
C GLU A 319 10.04 -30.69 9.81
N VAL A 320 9.95 -29.36 9.93
CA VAL A 320 8.92 -28.67 10.73
C VAL A 320 7.63 -28.37 9.97
N PHE A 321 7.52 -28.72 8.67
CA PHE A 321 6.39 -28.32 7.83
C PHE A 321 5.02 -28.72 8.41
N TRP A 322 4.87 -29.96 8.85
CA TRP A 322 3.59 -30.45 9.41
C TRP A 322 3.25 -29.79 10.74
N ILE A 323 4.26 -29.49 11.57
CA ILE A 323 4.08 -28.77 12.83
C ILE A 323 3.68 -27.33 12.56
N ALA A 324 4.34 -26.68 11.61
CA ALA A 324 3.99 -25.33 11.19
C ALA A 324 2.55 -25.25 10.64
N LEU A 325 2.12 -26.26 9.90
CA LEU A 325 0.74 -26.35 9.39
C LEU A 325 -0.28 -26.55 10.54
N ALA A 326 0.02 -27.40 11.51
CA ALA A 326 -0.84 -27.59 12.69
C ALA A 326 -0.94 -26.32 13.54
N LEU A 327 0.19 -25.65 13.79
CA LEU A 327 0.24 -24.38 14.53
C LEU A 327 -0.42 -23.23 13.76
N PHE A 328 -0.32 -23.21 12.42
CA PHE A 328 -1.08 -22.30 11.59
C PHE A 328 -2.58 -22.51 11.74
N ALA A 329 -3.06 -23.77 11.71
CA ALA A 329 -4.47 -24.09 11.92
C ALA A 329 -4.95 -23.66 13.32
N LEU A 330 -4.15 -23.92 14.36
CA LEU A 330 -4.43 -23.44 15.71
C LEU A 330 -4.57 -21.91 15.73
N ARG A 331 -3.62 -21.18 15.11
CA ARG A 331 -3.68 -19.73 15.01
C ARG A 331 -4.96 -19.25 14.33
N LEU A 332 -5.37 -19.87 13.23
CA LEU A 332 -6.65 -19.53 12.56
C LEU A 332 -7.85 -19.72 13.49
N ILE A 333 -7.93 -20.85 14.20
CA ILE A 333 -9.01 -21.12 15.14
C ILE A 333 -9.07 -20.05 16.22
N THR A 334 -7.94 -19.71 16.82
CA THR A 334 -7.91 -18.68 17.88
C THR A 334 -8.30 -17.31 17.37
N MET A 335 -7.93 -16.95 16.12
CA MET A 335 -8.32 -15.70 15.48
C MET A 335 -9.82 -15.66 15.15
N VAL A 336 -10.40 -16.77 14.70
CA VAL A 336 -11.87 -16.90 14.49
C VAL A 336 -12.58 -16.62 15.79
N LEU A 337 -12.20 -17.30 16.88
CA LEU A 337 -12.81 -17.12 18.19
C LEU A 337 -12.65 -15.70 18.73
N GLY A 338 -11.44 -15.12 18.57
CA GLY A 338 -11.16 -13.72 18.93
C GLY A 338 -12.00 -12.72 18.13
N GLY A 339 -12.20 -12.99 16.83
CA GLY A 339 -13.05 -12.18 15.95
C GLY A 339 -14.52 -12.23 16.36
N ILE A 340 -15.06 -13.43 16.61
CA ILE A 340 -16.44 -13.62 17.09
C ILE A 340 -16.65 -12.87 18.41
N PHE A 341 -15.73 -13.04 19.37
CA PHE A 341 -15.79 -12.30 20.64
C PHE A 341 -15.82 -10.78 20.41
N GLY A 342 -14.93 -10.27 19.56
CA GLY A 342 -14.81 -8.84 19.27
C GLY A 342 -16.09 -8.25 18.66
N VAL A 343 -16.70 -8.93 17.66
CA VAL A 343 -17.97 -8.48 17.04
C VAL A 343 -19.11 -8.48 18.04
N VAL A 344 -19.26 -9.54 18.83
CA VAL A 344 -20.33 -9.67 19.82
C VAL A 344 -20.19 -8.61 20.92
N ALA A 345 -18.98 -8.40 21.45
CA ALA A 345 -18.72 -7.42 22.50
C ALA A 345 -18.87 -5.97 22.00
N ALA A 346 -18.50 -5.69 20.76
CA ALA A 346 -18.68 -4.38 20.12
C ALA A 346 -20.14 -4.07 19.79
N LYS A 347 -21.00 -5.10 19.73
CA LYS A 347 -22.38 -5.05 19.19
C LYS A 347 -22.39 -4.58 17.73
N ASP A 348 -21.40 -5.01 16.96
CA ASP A 348 -21.34 -4.76 15.52
C ASP A 348 -22.35 -5.63 14.75
N ASP A 349 -22.54 -5.35 13.47
CA ASP A 349 -23.47 -6.09 12.60
C ASP A 349 -23.10 -7.59 12.55
N LYS A 350 -24.09 -8.46 12.74
CA LYS A 350 -23.93 -9.92 12.73
C LYS A 350 -23.29 -10.46 11.45
N LYS A 351 -23.41 -9.73 10.32
CA LYS A 351 -22.75 -10.11 9.06
C LYS A 351 -21.23 -10.19 9.19
N TYR A 352 -20.64 -9.46 10.13
CA TYR A 352 -19.18 -9.47 10.36
C TYR A 352 -18.69 -10.66 11.20
N THR A 353 -19.59 -11.38 11.90
CA THR A 353 -19.21 -12.40 12.90
C THR A 353 -18.24 -13.45 12.36
N PHE A 354 -18.49 -13.99 11.16
CA PHE A 354 -17.68 -15.07 10.60
C PHE A 354 -16.55 -14.60 9.66
N ILE A 355 -16.46 -13.31 9.38
CA ILE A 355 -15.46 -12.76 8.46
C ILE A 355 -14.48 -11.79 9.13
N SER A 356 -14.79 -11.36 10.34
CA SER A 356 -14.03 -10.34 11.09
C SER A 356 -12.58 -10.72 11.39
N TRP A 357 -12.23 -12.00 11.37
CA TRP A 357 -10.89 -12.51 11.60
C TRP A 357 -10.01 -12.49 10.33
N MET A 358 -10.63 -12.57 9.14
CA MET A 358 -9.93 -12.71 7.86
C MET A 358 -8.91 -11.59 7.58
N PRO A 359 -9.18 -10.31 7.94
CA PRO A 359 -8.20 -9.23 7.77
C PRO A 359 -6.90 -9.43 8.55
N TYR A 360 -6.88 -10.25 9.60
CA TYR A 360 -5.77 -10.34 10.54
C TYR A 360 -4.86 -11.54 10.33
N VAL A 361 -5.10 -12.36 9.31
CA VAL A 361 -4.31 -13.57 9.03
C VAL A 361 -2.89 -13.26 8.60
N THR A 362 -2.68 -12.20 7.81
CA THR A 362 -1.36 -11.83 7.28
C THR A 362 -0.36 -11.52 8.40
N GLN A 363 0.83 -12.13 8.32
CA GLN A 363 1.99 -11.81 9.17
C GLN A 363 3.18 -11.44 8.29
N ALA A 364 4.05 -10.54 8.76
CA ALA A 364 5.29 -10.18 8.07
C ALA A 364 6.32 -9.57 9.05
N GLY A 365 6.86 -8.39 8.73
CA GLY A 365 8.02 -7.77 9.34
C GLY A 365 8.08 -7.79 10.85
N VAL A 366 7.01 -7.37 11.55
CA VAL A 366 7.01 -7.34 13.04
C VAL A 366 7.19 -8.74 13.60
N ALA A 367 6.40 -9.73 13.15
CA ALA A 367 6.53 -11.11 13.64
C ALA A 367 7.92 -11.69 13.39
N LEU A 368 8.50 -11.43 12.20
CA LEU A 368 9.86 -11.84 11.86
C LEU A 368 10.91 -11.16 12.74
N GLY A 369 10.77 -9.84 12.97
CA GLY A 369 11.67 -9.10 13.83
C GLY A 369 11.70 -9.64 15.24
N LEU A 370 10.53 -9.86 15.83
CA LEU A 370 10.42 -10.41 17.18
C LEU A 370 11.03 -11.82 17.28
N THR A 371 10.83 -12.67 16.27
CA THR A 371 11.45 -14.02 16.28
C THR A 371 12.95 -13.99 16.07
N THR A 372 13.48 -13.00 15.35
CA THR A 372 14.94 -12.81 15.22
C THR A 372 15.57 -12.43 16.56
N ILE A 373 14.89 -11.59 17.35
CA ILE A 373 15.32 -11.23 18.71
C ILE A 373 15.34 -12.49 19.61
N ILE A 374 14.28 -13.32 19.57
CA ILE A 374 14.21 -14.58 20.30
C ILE A 374 15.36 -15.51 19.92
N ALA A 375 15.60 -15.67 18.60
CA ALA A 375 16.67 -16.56 18.11
C ALA A 375 18.07 -16.10 18.52
N ALA A 376 18.28 -14.80 18.60
CA ALA A 376 19.56 -14.23 19.04
C ALA A 376 19.81 -14.41 20.55
N GLU A 377 18.75 -14.26 21.36
CA GLU A 377 18.86 -14.34 22.83
C GLU A 377 18.91 -15.78 23.35
N PHE A 378 18.19 -16.72 22.69
CA PHE A 378 18.08 -18.12 23.11
C PHE A 378 18.62 -19.09 22.05
N PRO A 379 19.94 -19.19 21.83
CA PRO A 379 20.52 -19.99 20.74
C PRO A 379 20.23 -21.50 20.83
N GLU A 380 19.92 -22.03 22.02
CA GLU A 380 19.68 -23.46 22.24
C GLU A 380 18.44 -23.99 21.51
N TRP A 381 17.39 -23.15 21.36
CA TRP A 381 16.11 -23.53 20.76
C TRP A 381 15.49 -22.43 19.88
N GLY A 382 16.03 -21.23 19.93
CA GLY A 382 15.45 -20.06 19.25
C GLY A 382 15.52 -20.14 17.73
N TYR A 383 16.47 -20.85 17.15
CA TYR A 383 16.56 -21.05 15.71
C TYR A 383 15.46 -21.99 15.18
N GLU A 384 15.12 -23.05 15.92
CA GLU A 384 14.02 -23.96 15.60
C GLU A 384 12.68 -23.23 15.74
N PHE A 385 12.51 -22.47 16.83
CA PHE A 385 11.36 -21.60 17.02
C PHE A 385 11.18 -20.63 15.85
N GLN A 386 12.25 -19.91 15.46
CA GLN A 386 12.25 -18.97 14.35
C GLN A 386 11.86 -19.67 13.05
N THR A 387 12.42 -20.85 12.77
CA THR A 387 12.14 -21.61 11.54
C THR A 387 10.65 -21.99 11.43
N ILE A 388 10.06 -22.46 12.53
CA ILE A 388 8.62 -22.78 12.58
C ILE A 388 7.78 -21.52 12.32
N ILE A 389 8.08 -20.41 13.00
CA ILE A 389 7.34 -19.16 12.81
C ILE A 389 7.47 -18.64 11.38
N ILE A 390 8.64 -18.73 10.76
CA ILE A 390 8.81 -18.30 9.35
C ILE A 390 7.99 -19.18 8.41
N ALA A 391 7.95 -20.49 8.65
CA ALA A 391 7.08 -21.38 7.89
C ALA A 391 5.59 -20.97 8.00
N ILE A 392 5.14 -20.65 9.21
CA ILE A 392 3.77 -20.15 9.47
C ILE A 392 3.56 -18.80 8.76
N ILE A 393 4.53 -17.89 8.78
CA ILE A 393 4.43 -16.58 8.13
C ILE A 393 4.28 -16.75 6.61
N VAL A 394 5.05 -17.64 5.99
CA VAL A 394 4.91 -17.92 4.54
C VAL A 394 3.50 -18.40 4.20
N ILE A 395 2.96 -19.33 4.98
CA ILE A 395 1.57 -19.81 4.80
C ILE A 395 0.57 -18.64 4.97
N ASN A 396 0.75 -17.82 6.01
CA ASN A 396 -0.11 -16.66 6.27
C ASN A 396 -0.07 -15.62 5.14
N GLN A 397 1.08 -15.40 4.53
CA GLN A 397 1.23 -14.47 3.40
C GLN A 397 0.57 -14.99 2.12
N LEU A 398 0.52 -16.30 1.94
CA LEU A 398 -0.18 -16.91 0.79
C LEU A 398 -1.70 -16.86 0.95
N ILE A 399 -2.20 -17.16 2.15
CA ILE A 399 -3.63 -17.34 2.42
C ILE A 399 -4.30 -16.02 2.84
N GLY A 400 -3.60 -15.17 3.59
CA GLY A 400 -4.17 -13.98 4.22
C GLY A 400 -4.71 -12.93 3.25
N PRO A 401 -3.95 -12.46 2.24
CA PRO A 401 -4.44 -11.45 1.31
C PRO A 401 -5.67 -11.91 0.51
N PRO A 402 -5.76 -13.14 -0.03
CA PRO A 402 -6.97 -13.63 -0.66
C PRO A 402 -8.19 -13.65 0.29
N LEU A 403 -8.00 -14.07 1.55
CA LEU A 403 -9.07 -14.06 2.54
C LEU A 403 -9.56 -12.64 2.84
N PHE A 404 -8.66 -11.69 2.98
CA PHE A 404 -9.05 -10.30 3.23
C PHE A 404 -9.77 -9.68 2.02
N LYS A 405 -9.30 -9.94 0.78
CA LYS A 405 -10.02 -9.56 -0.44
C LYS A 405 -11.43 -10.14 -0.48
N TYR A 406 -11.55 -11.43 -0.17
CA TYR A 406 -12.84 -12.11 -0.11
C TYR A 406 -13.77 -11.45 0.92
N ALA A 407 -13.28 -11.13 2.13
CA ALA A 407 -14.06 -10.47 3.17
C ALA A 407 -14.55 -9.08 2.73
N ILE A 408 -13.68 -8.25 2.12
CA ILE A 408 -14.04 -6.90 1.62
C ILE A 408 -15.12 -7.00 0.54
N ASN A 409 -14.97 -7.94 -0.40
CA ASN A 409 -15.96 -8.14 -1.47
C ASN A 409 -17.30 -8.64 -0.91
N LEU A 410 -17.28 -9.51 0.10
CA LEU A 410 -18.49 -10.05 0.71
C LEU A 410 -19.30 -8.97 1.44
N VAL A 411 -18.64 -8.00 2.07
CA VAL A 411 -19.33 -6.88 2.73
C VAL A 411 -19.73 -5.76 1.78
N GLY A 412 -19.30 -5.80 0.52
CA GLY A 412 -19.61 -4.79 -0.49
C GLY A 412 -18.83 -3.47 -0.32
N GLU A 413 -17.63 -3.52 0.29
CA GLU A 413 -16.78 -2.34 0.52
C GLU A 413 -15.63 -2.21 -0.52
N SER A 414 -15.66 -2.99 -1.60
CA SER A 414 -14.70 -2.95 -2.70
C SER A 414 -15.17 -1.99 -3.79
N HIS A 415 -14.32 -1.07 -4.20
CA HIS A 415 -14.58 -0.03 -5.22
C HIS A 415 -13.63 -0.18 -6.42
N LEU A 416 -13.53 -1.39 -6.95
CA LEU A 416 -12.67 -1.69 -8.10
C LEU A 416 -13.18 -1.01 -9.38
N LYS A 417 -12.25 -0.53 -10.21
CA LYS A 417 -12.57 -0.05 -11.55
C LYS A 417 -13.10 -1.21 -12.40
N HIS A 418 -14.24 -1.01 -13.02
CA HIS A 418 -14.76 -1.96 -14.03
C HIS A 418 -13.80 -2.03 -15.22
N LYS A 419 -13.74 -3.16 -15.91
CA LYS A 419 -12.92 -3.29 -17.12
C LYS A 419 -13.42 -2.31 -18.16
N THR A 420 -12.49 -1.52 -18.74
CA THR A 420 -12.82 -0.65 -19.85
C THR A 420 -13.21 -1.51 -21.05
N PRO A 421 -14.39 -1.30 -21.65
CA PRO A 421 -14.81 -2.01 -22.85
C PRO A 421 -13.86 -1.76 -24.02
N GLU A 422 -13.82 -2.69 -24.97
CA GLU A 422 -13.10 -2.47 -26.22
C GLU A 422 -13.84 -1.42 -27.07
N TYR A 423 -13.08 -0.62 -27.81
CA TYR A 423 -13.65 0.40 -28.68
C TYR A 423 -14.44 -0.24 -29.83
N ASP A 424 -15.69 0.16 -29.98
CA ASP A 424 -16.61 -0.39 -30.97
C ASP A 424 -16.58 0.32 -32.36
N GLY A 425 -15.71 1.32 -32.50
CA GLY A 425 -15.58 2.11 -33.74
C GLY A 425 -16.46 3.39 -33.77
N VAL A 426 -17.34 3.59 -32.78
CA VAL A 426 -18.20 4.76 -32.67
C VAL A 426 -17.67 5.70 -31.58
N ARG A 427 -17.68 7.02 -31.86
CA ARG A 427 -17.27 8.03 -30.86
C ARG A 427 -18.50 8.56 -30.15
N ASP A 428 -18.87 7.88 -29.09
CA ASP A 428 -20.01 8.26 -28.27
C ASP A 428 -19.60 9.11 -27.07
N ALA A 429 -20.28 10.21 -26.84
CA ALA A 429 -20.11 11.06 -25.68
C ALA A 429 -21.41 11.22 -24.90
N VAL A 430 -21.37 10.97 -23.59
CA VAL A 430 -22.53 11.14 -22.72
C VAL A 430 -22.30 12.32 -21.78
N ILE A 431 -23.23 13.28 -21.80
CA ILE A 431 -23.12 14.52 -21.02
C ILE A 431 -24.22 14.53 -19.95
N PHE A 432 -23.85 14.50 -18.69
CA PHE A 432 -24.76 14.63 -17.56
C PHE A 432 -24.97 16.10 -17.17
N GLY A 433 -26.23 16.49 -17.08
CA GLY A 433 -26.70 17.85 -16.82
C GLY A 433 -27.32 18.49 -18.09
N LEU A 434 -28.49 19.07 -17.95
CA LEU A 434 -29.17 19.78 -19.04
C LEU A 434 -29.11 21.28 -18.79
N GLU A 435 -28.13 21.93 -19.36
CA GLU A 435 -27.89 23.37 -19.29
C GLU A 435 -27.35 23.89 -20.63
N SER A 436 -27.27 25.21 -20.80
CA SER A 436 -26.79 25.83 -22.05
C SER A 436 -25.40 25.34 -22.47
N GLN A 437 -24.51 25.12 -21.52
CA GLN A 437 -23.17 24.60 -21.78
C GLN A 437 -23.18 23.16 -22.28
N SER A 438 -24.06 22.32 -21.76
CA SER A 438 -24.24 20.92 -22.21
C SER A 438 -24.71 20.87 -23.66
N ILE A 439 -25.68 21.72 -24.03
CA ILE A 439 -26.20 21.79 -25.38
C ILE A 439 -25.14 22.31 -26.36
N ALA A 440 -24.40 23.35 -25.97
CA ALA A 440 -23.31 23.89 -26.78
C ALA A 440 -22.19 22.87 -27.00
N LEU A 441 -21.79 22.16 -25.94
CA LEU A 441 -20.77 21.10 -26.01
C LEU A 441 -21.23 19.95 -26.92
N ALA A 442 -22.48 19.50 -26.77
CA ALA A 442 -23.03 18.45 -27.61
C ALA A 442 -23.09 18.87 -29.10
N GLY A 443 -23.48 20.13 -29.38
CA GLY A 443 -23.44 20.68 -30.74
C GLY A 443 -22.03 20.69 -31.34
N SER A 444 -21.03 21.12 -30.56
CA SER A 444 -19.62 21.12 -30.98
C SER A 444 -19.11 19.70 -31.21
N LEU A 445 -19.38 18.76 -30.33
CA LEU A 445 -18.99 17.36 -30.51
C LEU A 445 -19.63 16.74 -31.76
N LYS A 446 -20.90 17.04 -32.02
CA LYS A 446 -21.63 16.56 -33.21
C LYS A 446 -20.97 17.07 -34.49
N SER A 447 -20.54 18.34 -34.55
CA SER A 447 -19.84 18.90 -35.73
C SER A 447 -18.49 18.23 -36.00
N HIS A 448 -17.87 17.62 -34.97
CA HIS A 448 -16.62 16.85 -35.06
C HIS A 448 -16.81 15.33 -35.20
N GLY A 449 -18.02 14.90 -35.61
CA GLY A 449 -18.31 13.49 -35.89
C GLY A 449 -18.50 12.61 -34.66
N TRP A 450 -18.79 13.18 -33.49
CA TRP A 450 -19.20 12.45 -32.32
C TRP A 450 -20.72 12.26 -32.26
N THR A 451 -21.16 11.25 -31.50
CA THR A 451 -22.59 10.98 -31.23
C THR A 451 -22.89 11.39 -29.77
N PRO A 452 -23.20 12.67 -29.52
CA PRO A 452 -23.45 13.14 -28.16
C PRO A 452 -24.87 12.79 -27.70
N LYS A 453 -24.98 12.37 -26.41
CA LYS A 453 -26.25 12.14 -25.73
C LYS A 453 -26.25 12.93 -24.41
N ILE A 454 -27.31 13.71 -24.18
CA ILE A 454 -27.47 14.46 -22.93
C ILE A 454 -28.34 13.66 -21.95
N ILE A 455 -27.95 13.60 -20.70
CA ILE A 455 -28.74 12.96 -19.64
C ILE A 455 -29.23 14.04 -18.68
N ALA A 456 -30.53 14.17 -18.56
CA ALA A 456 -31.20 15.05 -17.61
C ALA A 456 -31.66 14.25 -16.39
N VAL A 457 -31.34 14.72 -15.18
CA VAL A 457 -31.85 14.14 -13.93
C VAL A 457 -33.14 14.85 -13.57
N THR A 458 -34.26 14.33 -14.05
CA THR A 458 -35.59 14.93 -13.87
C THR A 458 -36.69 13.88 -13.97
N ASN A 459 -37.83 14.17 -13.33
CA ASN A 459 -39.04 13.35 -13.47
C ASN A 459 -39.92 13.74 -14.71
N GLU A 460 -39.60 14.86 -15.36
CA GLU A 460 -40.32 15.36 -16.50
C GLU A 460 -39.71 14.82 -17.80
N LYS A 461 -40.55 14.58 -18.81
CA LYS A 461 -40.06 14.25 -20.15
C LYS A 461 -39.56 15.52 -20.81
N VAL A 462 -38.30 15.51 -21.22
CA VAL A 462 -37.67 16.58 -21.98
C VAL A 462 -37.64 16.15 -23.46
N GLU A 463 -38.03 17.04 -24.34
CA GLU A 463 -37.94 16.82 -25.80
C GLU A 463 -36.48 16.94 -26.28
N ASN A 464 -36.18 16.26 -27.38
CA ASN A 464 -34.85 16.39 -28.01
C ASN A 464 -34.61 17.83 -28.43
N THR A 465 -33.43 18.35 -28.15
CA THR A 465 -33.04 19.73 -28.42
C THR A 465 -32.01 19.75 -29.55
N ASN A 466 -32.25 20.49 -30.63
CA ASN A 466 -31.34 20.68 -31.77
C ASN A 466 -30.78 19.35 -32.36
N ASP A 467 -31.64 18.36 -32.60
CA ASP A 467 -31.24 17.02 -33.07
C ASP A 467 -30.27 16.27 -32.18
N ILE A 468 -30.15 16.66 -30.90
CA ILE A 468 -29.37 15.96 -29.89
C ILE A 468 -30.31 15.11 -29.06
N GLN A 469 -29.96 13.84 -28.86
CA GLN A 469 -30.74 12.91 -28.04
C GLN A 469 -30.64 13.31 -26.56
N VAL A 470 -31.82 13.53 -25.94
CA VAL A 470 -31.93 13.77 -24.50
C VAL A 470 -32.61 12.58 -23.84
N ALA A 471 -31.97 11.97 -22.86
CA ALA A 471 -32.57 10.92 -22.04
C ALA A 471 -32.75 11.44 -20.59
N CYS A 472 -33.83 11.00 -19.94
CA CYS A 472 -34.18 11.42 -18.59
C CYS A 472 -34.02 10.25 -17.63
N ILE A 473 -33.40 10.50 -16.48
CA ILE A 473 -33.35 9.59 -15.33
C ILE A 473 -33.93 10.26 -14.10
N LYS A 474 -34.55 9.48 -13.22
CA LYS A 474 -35.23 10.01 -12.02
C LYS A 474 -34.26 10.35 -10.91
N ASP A 475 -33.17 9.57 -10.78
CA ASP A 475 -32.18 9.66 -9.71
C ASP A 475 -30.82 9.17 -10.18
N ILE A 476 -29.78 9.49 -9.41
CA ILE A 476 -28.41 8.98 -9.61
C ILE A 476 -28.28 7.68 -8.81
N SER A 477 -28.89 6.60 -9.30
CA SER A 477 -28.77 5.26 -8.74
C SER A 477 -28.12 4.30 -9.72
N LEU A 478 -27.54 3.21 -9.20
CA LEU A 478 -26.94 2.17 -10.04
C LEU A 478 -27.93 1.61 -11.09
N LYS A 479 -29.21 1.51 -10.71
CA LYS A 479 -30.25 1.03 -11.62
C LYS A 479 -30.48 2.01 -12.78
N SER A 480 -30.54 3.30 -12.47
CA SER A 480 -30.71 4.37 -13.49
C SER A 480 -29.48 4.45 -14.40
N ILE A 481 -28.27 4.40 -13.87
CA ILE A 481 -27.02 4.41 -14.65
C ILE A 481 -26.94 3.19 -15.59
N LYS A 482 -27.24 1.98 -15.10
CA LYS A 482 -27.26 0.77 -15.95
C LYS A 482 -28.30 0.82 -17.06
N SER A 483 -29.44 1.47 -16.85
CA SER A 483 -30.48 1.61 -17.88
C SER A 483 -30.08 2.51 -19.06
N LEU A 484 -29.01 3.29 -18.92
CA LEU A 484 -28.51 4.19 -19.97
C LEU A 484 -27.58 3.49 -20.97
N HIS A 485 -27.12 2.24 -20.66
CA HIS A 485 -26.19 1.46 -21.49
C HIS A 485 -24.95 2.25 -21.88
N LEU A 486 -24.22 2.72 -20.84
CA LEU A 486 -23.04 3.58 -20.99
C LEU A 486 -21.76 2.79 -21.31
N GLU A 487 -21.84 1.48 -21.45
CA GLU A 487 -20.68 0.59 -21.65
C GLU A 487 -19.91 0.94 -22.93
N ASN A 488 -20.58 1.46 -23.95
CA ASN A 488 -19.98 1.83 -25.23
C ASN A 488 -19.53 3.31 -25.29
N ALA A 489 -19.88 4.13 -24.27
CA ALA A 489 -19.51 5.53 -24.27
C ALA A 489 -17.99 5.70 -24.16
N GLU A 490 -17.36 6.37 -25.12
CA GLU A 490 -15.93 6.66 -25.11
C GLU A 490 -15.59 7.75 -24.09
N ALA A 491 -16.47 8.74 -23.93
CA ALA A 491 -16.31 9.81 -22.95
C ALA A 491 -17.60 10.09 -22.18
N ILE A 492 -17.46 10.36 -20.88
CA ILE A 492 -18.55 10.84 -20.03
C ILE A 492 -18.17 12.20 -19.46
N VAL A 493 -19.05 13.18 -19.63
CA VAL A 493 -18.85 14.55 -19.15
C VAL A 493 -19.92 14.87 -18.10
N CYS A 494 -19.48 15.27 -16.89
CA CYS A 494 -20.35 15.60 -15.78
C CYS A 494 -20.34 17.11 -15.53
N LEU A 495 -21.48 17.78 -15.78
CA LEU A 495 -21.65 19.24 -15.69
C LEU A 495 -22.63 19.65 -14.58
N MET A 496 -22.87 18.81 -13.60
CA MET A 496 -23.78 19.05 -12.47
C MET A 496 -23.05 19.63 -11.26
N SER A 497 -23.62 19.52 -10.06
CA SER A 497 -22.94 19.90 -8.82
C SER A 497 -21.78 18.95 -8.49
N ASP A 498 -20.78 19.39 -7.70
CA ASP A 498 -19.61 18.58 -7.34
C ASP A 498 -19.99 17.25 -6.70
N LYS A 499 -21.07 17.23 -5.89
CA LYS A 499 -21.58 16.01 -5.27
C LYS A 499 -22.16 15.05 -6.31
N GLU A 500 -23.05 15.53 -7.14
CA GLU A 500 -23.69 14.72 -8.19
C GLU A 500 -22.66 14.23 -9.21
N ASN A 501 -21.71 15.09 -9.59
CA ASN A 501 -20.60 14.73 -10.45
C ASN A 501 -19.75 13.61 -9.85
N TYR A 502 -19.50 13.64 -8.53
CA TYR A 502 -18.77 12.59 -7.84
C TYR A 502 -19.59 11.29 -7.82
N ASP A 503 -20.87 11.33 -7.44
CA ASP A 503 -21.74 10.16 -7.35
C ASP A 503 -21.86 9.46 -8.72
N ILE A 504 -22.01 10.22 -9.81
CA ILE A 504 -22.02 9.69 -11.19
C ILE A 504 -20.66 9.08 -11.54
N SER A 505 -19.57 9.81 -11.30
CA SER A 505 -18.22 9.36 -11.65
C SER A 505 -17.85 8.07 -10.92
N GLU A 506 -18.22 7.94 -9.64
CA GLU A 506 -18.00 6.75 -8.83
C GLU A 506 -18.79 5.55 -9.40
N LEU A 507 -20.08 5.70 -9.66
CA LEU A 507 -20.93 4.64 -10.23
C LEU A 507 -20.44 4.20 -11.62
N VAL A 508 -20.04 5.14 -12.46
CA VAL A 508 -19.49 4.83 -13.80
C VAL A 508 -18.14 4.12 -13.67
N TYR A 509 -17.27 4.59 -12.81
CA TYR A 509 -15.96 3.99 -12.56
C TYR A 509 -16.08 2.52 -12.10
N GLU A 510 -17.00 2.25 -11.18
CA GLU A 510 -17.16 0.93 -10.56
C GLU A 510 -17.94 -0.06 -11.43
N HIS A 511 -18.87 0.40 -12.24
CA HIS A 511 -19.86 -0.48 -12.88
C HIS A 511 -19.89 -0.43 -14.39
N VAL A 512 -19.32 0.61 -15.00
CA VAL A 512 -19.34 0.82 -16.46
C VAL A 512 -17.95 0.71 -17.06
N GLY A 513 -16.95 1.34 -16.42
CA GLY A 513 -15.54 1.25 -16.83
C GLY A 513 -15.19 2.11 -18.04
N THR A 514 -15.92 3.21 -18.29
CA THR A 514 -15.67 4.14 -19.38
C THR A 514 -14.22 4.63 -19.44
N LYS A 515 -13.71 4.89 -20.64
CA LYS A 515 -12.32 5.27 -20.91
C LYS A 515 -11.96 6.62 -20.29
N ASP A 516 -12.75 7.65 -20.55
CA ASP A 516 -12.54 9.01 -20.08
C ASP A 516 -13.75 9.57 -19.34
N ILE A 517 -13.56 10.01 -18.10
CA ILE A 517 -14.56 10.74 -17.34
C ILE A 517 -14.04 12.15 -17.10
N ILE A 518 -14.78 13.16 -17.57
CA ILE A 518 -14.45 14.57 -17.46
C ILE A 518 -15.45 15.24 -16.53
N VAL A 519 -14.97 15.96 -15.53
CA VAL A 519 -15.82 16.57 -14.50
C VAL A 519 -15.58 18.07 -14.45
N ARG A 520 -16.67 18.86 -14.54
CA ARG A 520 -16.63 20.27 -14.19
C ARG A 520 -16.56 20.42 -12.67
N TYR A 521 -15.50 21.04 -12.19
CA TYR A 521 -15.30 21.34 -10.78
C TYR A 521 -15.86 22.71 -10.43
N ASN A 522 -16.74 22.77 -9.40
CA ASN A 522 -17.44 24.00 -9.01
C ASN A 522 -16.85 24.63 -7.72
N GLY A 523 -15.67 24.17 -7.25
CA GLY A 523 -14.91 24.83 -6.16
C GLY A 523 -14.99 24.16 -4.79
N SER A 524 -15.64 23.01 -4.62
CA SER A 524 -15.69 22.30 -3.34
C SER A 524 -14.42 21.48 -3.08
N ARG A 525 -13.50 22.02 -2.27
CA ARG A 525 -12.22 21.35 -1.92
C ARG A 525 -12.37 19.91 -1.45
N HIS A 526 -13.46 19.58 -0.77
CA HIS A 526 -13.71 18.22 -0.30
C HIS A 526 -13.83 17.20 -1.43
N PHE A 527 -14.36 17.59 -2.59
CA PHE A 527 -14.51 16.70 -3.73
C PHE A 527 -13.28 16.67 -4.64
N LEU A 528 -12.39 17.67 -4.58
CA LEU A 528 -11.19 17.71 -5.40
C LEU A 528 -10.28 16.51 -5.15
N ASP A 529 -10.02 16.18 -3.88
CA ASP A 529 -9.21 15.01 -3.50
C ASP A 529 -9.86 13.70 -3.96
N LYS A 530 -11.18 13.60 -3.81
CA LYS A 530 -11.97 12.44 -4.26
C LYS A 530 -11.95 12.24 -5.77
N PHE A 531 -12.05 13.31 -6.54
CA PHE A 531 -11.92 13.25 -8.01
C PHE A 531 -10.53 12.81 -8.44
N ASN A 532 -9.49 13.31 -7.78
CA ASN A 532 -8.11 12.88 -8.03
C ASN A 532 -7.91 11.39 -7.71
N GLU A 533 -8.50 10.89 -6.63
CA GLU A 533 -8.49 9.47 -6.27
C GLU A 533 -9.18 8.60 -7.31
N LEU A 534 -10.30 9.05 -7.90
CA LEU A 534 -10.97 8.35 -9.00
C LEU A 534 -10.16 8.40 -10.31
N GLY A 535 -9.19 9.33 -10.44
CA GLY A 535 -8.41 9.51 -11.66
C GLY A 535 -9.23 10.08 -12.82
N VAL A 536 -10.28 10.84 -12.53
CA VAL A 536 -11.09 11.54 -13.54
C VAL A 536 -10.38 12.83 -13.99
N ARG A 537 -10.68 13.29 -15.20
CA ARG A 537 -10.16 14.57 -15.70
C ARG A 537 -10.97 15.71 -15.11
N ILE A 538 -10.33 16.52 -14.29
CA ILE A 538 -10.96 17.66 -13.61
C ILE A 538 -10.78 18.92 -14.45
N MET A 539 -11.89 19.55 -14.80
CA MET A 539 -11.92 20.85 -15.45
C MET A 539 -12.44 21.90 -14.46
N ASP A 540 -11.54 22.77 -14.00
CA ASP A 540 -11.88 23.96 -13.22
C ASP A 540 -12.07 25.13 -14.18
N PRO A 541 -13.32 25.64 -14.36
CA PRO A 541 -13.60 26.71 -15.30
C PRO A 541 -12.83 28.01 -14.98
N SER A 542 -12.65 28.28 -13.69
CA SER A 542 -11.93 29.50 -13.25
C SER A 542 -10.45 29.45 -13.62
N SER A 543 -9.78 28.34 -13.31
CA SER A 543 -8.38 28.13 -13.68
C SER A 543 -8.20 28.02 -15.19
N ALA A 544 -9.11 27.38 -15.90
CA ALA A 544 -9.10 27.27 -17.35
C ALA A 544 -9.20 28.65 -18.01
N MET A 545 -10.11 29.50 -17.55
CA MET A 545 -10.28 30.87 -18.05
C MET A 545 -9.02 31.71 -17.82
N ILE A 546 -8.45 31.65 -16.62
CA ILE A 546 -7.22 32.40 -16.29
C ILE A 546 -6.06 31.97 -17.20
N ASN A 547 -5.86 30.65 -17.34
CA ASN A 547 -4.82 30.11 -18.20
C ASN A 547 -5.02 30.53 -19.66
N LEU A 548 -6.26 30.48 -20.13
CA LEU A 548 -6.61 30.88 -21.48
C LEU A 548 -6.33 32.36 -21.73
N LEU A 549 -6.70 33.25 -20.81
CA LEU A 549 -6.42 34.68 -20.90
C LEU A 549 -4.91 34.95 -20.88
N ASP A 550 -4.16 34.27 -20.00
CA ASP A 550 -2.70 34.36 -19.95
C ASP A 550 -2.07 33.96 -21.30
N HIS A 551 -2.52 32.85 -21.91
CA HIS A 551 -2.06 32.42 -23.22
C HIS A 551 -2.42 33.40 -24.33
N PHE A 552 -3.63 34.00 -24.32
CA PHE A 552 -4.00 35.02 -25.26
C PHE A 552 -3.11 36.27 -25.16
N VAL A 553 -2.75 36.67 -23.95
CA VAL A 553 -1.85 37.82 -23.72
C VAL A 553 -0.42 37.53 -24.22
N ARG A 554 0.11 36.34 -23.92
CA ARG A 554 1.49 35.98 -24.26
C ARG A 554 1.69 35.50 -25.70
N SER A 555 0.71 34.81 -26.27
CA SER A 555 0.83 34.14 -27.58
C SER A 555 -0.53 34.09 -28.32
N PRO A 556 -1.06 35.24 -28.75
CA PRO A 556 -2.43 35.32 -29.31
C PRO A 556 -2.64 34.44 -30.54
N ASN A 557 -1.68 34.42 -31.47
CA ASN A 557 -1.79 33.61 -32.69
C ASN A 557 -1.77 32.11 -32.43
N ALA A 558 -0.86 31.64 -31.58
CA ALA A 558 -0.82 30.22 -31.22
C ALA A 558 -2.08 29.78 -30.47
N THR A 559 -2.62 30.63 -29.61
CA THR A 559 -3.85 30.37 -28.87
C THR A 559 -5.08 30.30 -29.78
N SER A 560 -5.16 31.19 -30.78
CA SER A 560 -6.26 31.15 -31.78
C SER A 560 -6.27 29.86 -32.59
N ILE A 561 -5.10 29.34 -32.96
CA ILE A 561 -4.95 28.09 -33.70
C ILE A 561 -5.36 26.90 -32.80
N LEU A 562 -4.85 26.84 -31.56
CA LEU A 562 -5.14 25.74 -30.63
C LEU A 562 -6.60 25.69 -30.19
N LEU A 563 -7.32 26.80 -30.23
CA LEU A 563 -8.75 26.88 -29.88
C LEU A 563 -9.69 26.74 -31.09
N GLY A 564 -9.14 26.51 -32.29
CA GLY A 564 -9.97 26.42 -33.50
C GLY A 564 -10.78 27.71 -33.79
N LEU A 565 -10.28 28.88 -33.32
CA LEU A 565 -10.92 30.17 -33.62
C LEU A 565 -10.71 30.60 -35.06
N ASP A 566 -9.68 30.07 -35.69
CA ASP A 566 -9.49 30.15 -37.15
C ASP A 566 -10.24 28.96 -37.77
N THR A 567 -11.30 29.23 -38.51
CA THR A 567 -12.17 28.22 -39.14
C THR A 567 -11.46 27.30 -40.14
N SER A 568 -10.22 27.60 -40.49
CA SER A 568 -9.41 26.82 -41.43
C SER A 568 -8.49 25.76 -40.75
N GLN A 569 -8.25 25.86 -39.48
CA GLN A 569 -7.29 24.99 -38.75
C GLN A 569 -7.91 24.42 -37.48
N ASP A 570 -7.49 23.20 -37.11
CA ASP A 570 -7.94 22.50 -35.90
C ASP A 570 -6.80 21.68 -35.28
N SER A 571 -7.04 21.17 -34.07
CA SER A 571 -6.13 20.26 -33.38
C SER A 571 -6.85 18.96 -32.99
N ILE A 572 -6.24 17.82 -33.29
CA ILE A 572 -6.79 16.50 -32.95
C ILE A 572 -5.76 15.62 -32.28
N ASP A 573 -6.24 14.76 -31.38
CA ASP A 573 -5.47 13.64 -30.83
C ASP A 573 -5.84 12.35 -31.57
N VAL A 574 -4.85 11.61 -32.07
CA VAL A 574 -5.03 10.37 -32.83
C VAL A 574 -4.20 9.26 -32.20
N GLU A 575 -4.83 8.14 -31.86
CA GLU A 575 -4.14 6.94 -31.38
C GLU A 575 -3.61 6.13 -32.58
N ILE A 576 -2.33 5.72 -32.51
CA ILE A 576 -1.74 4.87 -33.55
C ILE A 576 -2.23 3.43 -33.40
N ARG A 577 -3.06 3.02 -34.34
CA ARG A 577 -3.62 1.67 -34.45
C ARG A 577 -3.10 0.91 -35.67
N ASN A 578 -2.61 1.63 -36.68
CA ASN A 578 -2.05 1.05 -37.88
C ASN A 578 -0.70 0.34 -37.58
N GLN A 579 -0.64 -0.97 -37.83
CA GLN A 579 0.54 -1.79 -37.58
C GLN A 579 1.72 -1.43 -38.49
N ASP A 580 1.46 -0.96 -39.71
CA ASP A 580 2.51 -0.59 -40.69
C ASP A 580 3.32 0.65 -40.25
N ILE A 581 2.76 1.45 -39.36
CA ILE A 581 3.42 2.64 -38.83
C ILE A 581 4.33 2.31 -37.63
N HIS A 582 4.19 1.14 -37.05
CA HIS A 582 4.99 0.77 -35.88
C HIS A 582 6.51 0.81 -36.17
N GLY A 583 7.22 1.67 -35.44
CA GLY A 583 8.67 1.86 -35.56
C GLY A 583 9.12 2.84 -36.64
N MET A 584 8.19 3.37 -37.47
CA MET A 584 8.50 4.42 -38.44
C MET A 584 8.80 5.75 -37.76
N THR A 585 9.63 6.56 -38.38
CA THR A 585 9.89 7.94 -37.88
C THR A 585 8.86 8.91 -38.45
N LEU A 586 8.57 10.01 -37.74
CA LEU A 586 7.65 11.03 -38.23
C LEU A 586 8.08 11.58 -39.61
N ARG A 587 9.39 11.68 -39.86
CA ARG A 587 9.94 12.12 -41.13
C ARG A 587 9.57 11.17 -42.28
N ASP A 588 9.55 9.87 -42.04
CA ASP A 588 9.28 8.86 -43.08
C ASP A 588 7.81 8.81 -43.47
N LEU A 589 6.90 9.30 -42.58
CA LEU A 589 5.46 9.30 -42.81
C LEU A 589 5.02 10.36 -43.82
N ARG A 590 5.83 11.36 -44.11
CA ARG A 590 5.57 12.43 -45.12
C ARG A 590 4.14 12.96 -44.98
N PHE A 591 3.84 13.57 -43.84
CA PHE A 591 2.57 14.26 -43.65
C PHE A 591 2.42 15.47 -44.58
N PRO A 592 1.16 15.92 -44.87
CA PRO A 592 0.94 17.15 -45.60
C PRO A 592 1.70 18.34 -44.99
N THR A 593 2.08 19.30 -45.84
CA THR A 593 2.93 20.43 -45.39
C THR A 593 2.22 21.38 -44.42
N ASP A 594 0.92 21.31 -44.34
CA ASP A 594 0.03 22.07 -43.46
C ASP A 594 -0.32 21.30 -42.16
N VAL A 595 0.27 20.12 -41.91
CA VAL A 595 0.08 19.35 -40.66
C VAL A 595 1.38 19.31 -39.87
N ILE A 596 1.28 19.68 -38.60
CA ILE A 596 2.38 19.65 -37.65
C ILE A 596 2.03 18.67 -36.52
N VAL A 597 3.00 17.83 -36.11
CA VAL A 597 2.89 16.98 -34.92
C VAL A 597 3.44 17.75 -33.72
N LEU A 598 2.59 18.11 -32.77
CA LEU A 598 2.99 18.84 -31.57
C LEU A 598 3.64 17.93 -30.54
N SER A 599 3.02 16.80 -30.25
CA SER A 599 3.49 15.89 -29.23
C SER A 599 3.10 14.43 -29.51
N VAL A 600 3.81 13.51 -28.85
CA VAL A 600 3.47 12.07 -28.81
C VAL A 600 3.35 11.66 -27.36
N VAL A 601 2.22 11.14 -26.94
CA VAL A 601 2.03 10.61 -25.59
C VAL A 601 2.22 9.10 -25.62
N ARG A 602 3.18 8.61 -24.86
CA ARG A 602 3.52 7.18 -24.75
C ARG A 602 3.47 6.74 -23.30
N LYS A 603 2.58 5.81 -22.96
CA LYS A 603 2.40 5.31 -21.57
C LYS A 603 2.27 6.44 -20.53
N GLY A 604 1.54 7.50 -20.87
CA GLY A 604 1.32 8.65 -20.01
C GLY A 604 2.46 9.68 -19.98
N GLN A 605 3.55 9.48 -20.72
CA GLN A 605 4.65 10.44 -20.83
C GLN A 605 4.57 11.22 -22.14
N VAL A 606 4.61 12.55 -22.04
CA VAL A 606 4.62 13.44 -23.20
C VAL A 606 6.02 13.52 -23.78
N ILE A 607 6.17 13.21 -25.06
CA ILE A 607 7.39 13.31 -25.84
C ILE A 607 7.20 14.49 -26.80
N ILE A 608 8.07 15.51 -26.72
CA ILE A 608 8.09 16.58 -27.71
C ILE A 608 8.56 15.97 -29.03
N SER A 609 7.72 16.10 -30.06
CA SER A 609 7.95 15.45 -31.34
C SER A 609 9.03 16.15 -32.17
N HIS A 610 9.82 15.38 -32.87
CA HIS A 610 10.75 15.83 -33.91
C HIS A 610 10.83 14.78 -35.02
N GLY A 611 11.36 15.12 -36.18
CA GLY A 611 11.34 14.26 -37.36
C GLY A 611 11.89 12.84 -37.16
N TYR A 612 12.77 12.60 -36.18
CA TYR A 612 13.34 11.29 -35.85
C TYR A 612 12.54 10.54 -34.76
N THR A 613 11.46 11.14 -34.22
CA THR A 613 10.61 10.46 -33.23
C THR A 613 9.97 9.23 -33.89
N ARG A 614 10.22 8.04 -33.31
CA ARG A 614 9.64 6.78 -33.77
C ARG A 614 8.29 6.55 -33.10
N LEU A 615 7.29 6.31 -33.90
CA LEU A 615 5.93 6.03 -33.45
C LEU A 615 5.78 4.54 -33.07
N ARG A 616 4.89 4.27 -32.11
CA ARG A 616 4.57 2.91 -31.67
C ARG A 616 3.05 2.73 -31.59
N LEU A 617 2.58 1.51 -31.77
CA LEU A 617 1.17 1.18 -31.53
C LEU A 617 0.76 1.61 -30.10
N GLY A 618 -0.42 2.25 -30.00
CA GLY A 618 -0.96 2.81 -28.77
C GLY A 618 -0.36 4.15 -28.35
N ASP A 619 0.55 4.78 -29.17
CA ASP A 619 0.95 6.16 -28.95
C ASP A 619 -0.23 7.08 -29.36
N ILE A 620 -0.47 8.14 -28.58
CA ILE A 620 -1.41 9.21 -28.95
C ILE A 620 -0.62 10.36 -29.52
N VAL A 621 -0.94 10.78 -30.74
CA VAL A 621 -0.26 11.84 -31.48
C VAL A 621 -1.15 13.07 -31.55
N THR A 622 -0.68 14.21 -31.02
CA THR A 622 -1.37 15.50 -31.14
C THR A 622 -0.94 16.19 -32.43
N LEU A 623 -1.91 16.42 -33.32
CA LEU A 623 -1.75 17.01 -34.63
C LEU A 623 -2.43 18.38 -34.70
N VAL A 624 -1.87 19.32 -35.46
CA VAL A 624 -2.48 20.61 -35.80
C VAL A 624 -2.36 20.82 -37.30
N GLY A 625 -3.44 21.27 -37.95
CA GLY A 625 -3.44 21.51 -39.40
C GLY A 625 -4.81 21.87 -39.91
N THR A 626 -4.98 21.90 -41.23
CA THR A 626 -6.31 22.09 -41.84
C THR A 626 -7.18 20.87 -41.62
N ILE A 627 -8.48 21.07 -41.44
CA ILE A 627 -9.46 20.01 -41.16
C ILE A 627 -9.35 18.87 -42.18
N GLN A 628 -9.23 19.19 -43.46
CA GLN A 628 -9.14 18.19 -44.53
C GLN A 628 -7.83 17.37 -44.47
N SER A 629 -6.71 18.02 -44.18
CA SER A 629 -5.41 17.35 -44.05
C SER A 629 -5.33 16.50 -42.78
N LEU A 630 -5.94 16.96 -41.68
CA LEU A 630 -6.03 16.23 -40.43
C LEU A 630 -6.83 14.92 -40.58
N GLU A 631 -7.98 14.94 -41.31
CA GLU A 631 -8.74 13.73 -41.59
C GLU A 631 -7.94 12.70 -42.40
N ASN A 632 -7.21 13.15 -43.41
CA ASN A 632 -6.33 12.27 -44.21
C ASN A 632 -5.21 11.63 -43.35
N VAL A 633 -4.59 12.41 -42.48
CA VAL A 633 -3.53 11.91 -41.58
C VAL A 633 -4.12 10.96 -40.53
N ARG A 634 -5.30 11.30 -39.99
CA ARG A 634 -6.00 10.45 -39.03
C ARG A 634 -6.29 9.07 -39.65
N PHE A 635 -6.89 9.03 -40.85
CA PHE A 635 -7.13 7.76 -41.53
C PHE A 635 -5.86 6.93 -41.70
N LYS A 636 -4.73 7.57 -42.05
CA LYS A 636 -3.45 6.90 -42.21
C LYS A 636 -2.89 6.33 -40.89
N LEU A 637 -3.14 6.96 -39.74
CA LEU A 637 -2.64 6.55 -38.44
C LEU A 637 -3.53 5.47 -37.77
N GLU A 638 -4.84 5.49 -38.05
CA GLU A 638 -5.83 4.58 -37.44
C GLU A 638 -6.09 3.32 -38.28
N SER A 639 -6.00 3.38 -39.61
CA SER A 639 -6.27 2.26 -40.55
C SER A 639 -5.01 1.41 -40.79
#